data_6bdb004c5ad0d6224174fffb435abeac
#
_entry.id   6bdb004c5ad0d6224174fffb435abeac
#
_cell.length_a   1.000
_cell.length_b   1.000
_cell.length_c   1.000
_cell.angle_alpha   90.00
_cell.angle_beta   90.00
_cell.angle_gamma   90.00
#
_symmetry.space_group_name_H-M   'P 1'
#
loop_
_entity.id
_entity.type
_entity.pdbx_description
1 polymer ?
#
loop_
_entity_poly.entity_id
_entity_poly.type
_entity_poly.pdbx_seq_one_letter_code
_entity_poly.pdbx_strand_id
1 'polypeptide(L)'
;MKHIYYLIILIPSLLFSQNELKGMIMEANQENNHMPLAGANVYWLDTSVGTVTDLDGTFKIPYQKAYKNLVISHVGFKTDTINIKEPNDIHHFLQPTSSLDEVTINARKKSTSRSYLEAKNIVTISSDELLKAACCNLSESFETNPSIDVNFADAITGTRQIKMLGLTSPYILITTENIPSIRGASQAYGLSFIPGTWIESIQITKGAGSVVNGFESIAGQINAELQKPTTDSKLFVNSYGAINGRLELNTHINKKVSDKWSTGIYIHGNTRDKKSDNNDDSFLDMPLAKQINVLNRWQYTNLEKGLVSFLNFKYLNDQKQTGQTSFNPKTDKLTTNAWGSEIDTERVELSGKFGYVNPNIPYQSLGIQAAFSNHSQESYFGLNLYDIEHRSLYSNLVYNSIIGDSRHKIKTGVSYTNDYYKELVNSENYNRNEYSVGSFFEYNYDNLDALNLTAGLRVDYHNIFGTFITPRLHVKYTPWEKSAFRASLGKGKRSANIFAENQKMFATSRTINVIEDEGEIYGLNPETAWNFGFSYLQRFNLFGRDADITLDYYRTNFENQIVIDYENPFEVNIYNLDGKSFANSFQAEFYYNIFEPIDLKMAYKFYDVQTDFTSGRKSNPLIPKHRVFANVSYETNLKANGSQWKFDTTFNWLGKQRFSNTDLSPAEYQLPEYSPTVATLNAQITKVFSPKFELYLGGENITNVKQSNPIISADNPFGPNLDTTFVYGPIFGSNYYAGLRYKLN
;
A
#
# COMPACT_ATOMS: atom_id res chain seq x y z
N MET A 1 -14.28 -42.62 8.61
CA MET A 1 -14.91 -41.39 9.10
C MET A 1 -15.56 -41.53 10.48
N LYS A 2 -15.03 -42.30 11.40
CA LYS A 2 -15.58 -42.44 12.78
C LYS A 2 -14.60 -42.03 13.89
N HIS A 3 -13.41 -41.47 13.56
CA HIS A 3 -12.39 -41.10 14.57
C HIS A 3 -12.10 -39.57 14.65
N ILE A 4 -12.81 -38.76 13.88
CA ILE A 4 -12.62 -37.26 13.92
C ILE A 4 -13.44 -36.63 15.05
N TYR A 5 -14.47 -37.29 15.59
CA TYR A 5 -15.30 -36.74 16.66
C TYR A 5 -14.68 -36.77 18.06
N TYR A 6 -13.59 -37.50 18.28
CA TYR A 6 -12.93 -37.60 19.60
C TYR A 6 -11.81 -36.58 19.81
N LEU A 7 -11.42 -35.82 18.76
CA LEU A 7 -10.38 -34.77 18.89
C LEU A 7 -10.94 -33.41 19.33
N ILE A 8 -12.28 -33.23 19.32
CA ILE A 8 -12.94 -31.97 19.71
C ILE A 8 -13.30 -31.96 21.21
N ILE A 9 -13.21 -33.06 21.93
CA ILE A 9 -13.66 -33.17 23.33
C ILE A 9 -12.50 -33.03 24.35
N LEU A 10 -11.27 -32.82 23.91
CA LEU A 10 -10.11 -32.64 24.79
C LEU A 10 -9.52 -31.23 24.74
N ILE A 11 -10.36 -30.19 24.75
CA ILE A 11 -9.93 -28.88 25.20
C ILE A 11 -10.24 -28.82 26.69
N PRO A 12 -9.25 -28.98 27.59
CA PRO A 12 -9.49 -28.70 28.99
C PRO A 12 -9.84 -27.22 29.10
N SER A 13 -11.04 -26.92 29.54
CA SER A 13 -11.41 -25.60 30.05
C SER A 13 -10.56 -25.32 31.29
N LEU A 14 -9.34 -24.82 31.07
CA LEU A 14 -8.56 -24.17 32.12
C LEU A 14 -9.26 -22.85 32.42
N LEU A 15 -10.24 -22.92 33.30
CA LEU A 15 -10.77 -21.76 34.04
C LEU A 15 -9.63 -21.28 34.97
N PHE A 16 -8.71 -20.47 34.43
CA PHE A 16 -7.88 -19.62 35.26
C PHE A 16 -8.79 -18.52 35.75
N SER A 17 -8.99 -18.43 37.05
CA SER A 17 -9.52 -17.24 37.69
C SER A 17 -8.55 -16.10 37.40
N GLN A 18 -8.86 -15.29 36.40
CA GLN A 18 -8.06 -14.12 36.07
C GLN A 18 -8.35 -13.06 37.10
N ASN A 19 -7.30 -12.55 37.75
CA ASN A 19 -7.41 -11.33 38.53
C ASN A 19 -7.74 -10.18 37.56
N GLU A 20 -8.87 -9.52 37.75
CA GLU A 20 -9.29 -8.36 36.95
C GLU A 20 -8.97 -7.08 37.76
N LEU A 21 -8.38 -6.11 37.04
CA LEU A 21 -8.34 -4.73 37.49
C LEU A 21 -9.63 -4.04 37.07
N LYS A 22 -10.28 -3.37 38.00
CA LYS A 22 -11.51 -2.60 37.77
C LYS A 22 -11.25 -1.13 38.04
N GLY A 23 -12.04 -0.28 37.46
CA GLY A 23 -11.94 1.15 37.72
C GLY A 23 -12.98 1.97 36.96
N MET A 24 -12.92 3.27 37.23
CA MET A 24 -13.77 4.27 36.57
C MET A 24 -12.91 5.43 36.11
N ILE A 25 -13.14 5.85 34.86
CA ILE A 25 -12.50 7.01 34.28
C ILE A 25 -13.49 8.16 34.20
N MET A 26 -13.06 9.32 34.65
CA MET A 26 -13.88 10.53 34.75
C MET A 26 -13.17 11.73 34.15
N GLU A 27 -13.91 12.75 33.78
CA GLU A 27 -13.39 14.05 33.38
C GLU A 27 -12.94 14.85 34.60
N ALA A 28 -11.75 15.44 34.56
CA ALA A 28 -11.29 16.40 35.55
C ALA A 28 -11.90 17.79 35.24
N ASN A 29 -12.99 18.17 35.91
CA ASN A 29 -13.61 19.48 35.79
C ASN A 29 -13.34 20.38 36.99
N GLN A 30 -13.13 21.68 36.79
CA GLN A 30 -12.84 22.65 37.83
C GLN A 30 -14.02 22.91 38.78
N GLU A 31 -15.23 22.47 38.44
CA GLU A 31 -16.47 22.71 39.24
C GLU A 31 -16.94 21.54 40.10
N ASN A 32 -16.09 20.55 40.41
CA ASN A 32 -16.44 19.36 41.19
C ASN A 32 -17.59 18.49 40.62
N ASN A 33 -18.01 18.69 39.39
CA ASN A 33 -19.00 17.87 38.70
C ASN A 33 -18.28 16.89 37.76
N HIS A 34 -17.86 15.75 38.30
CA HIS A 34 -17.08 14.76 37.57
C HIS A 34 -18.00 13.91 36.70
N MET A 35 -17.91 14.06 35.38
CA MET A 35 -18.66 13.23 34.44
C MET A 35 -17.89 11.97 34.10
N PRO A 36 -18.57 10.79 34.10
CA PRO A 36 -17.92 9.55 33.63
C PRO A 36 -17.57 9.65 32.14
N LEU A 37 -16.38 9.19 31.76
CA LEU A 37 -15.90 9.16 30.38
C LEU A 37 -16.17 7.79 29.78
N ALA A 38 -17.25 7.68 29.01
CA ALA A 38 -17.57 6.51 28.21
C ALA A 38 -16.68 6.44 26.95
N GLY A 39 -16.20 5.24 26.60
CA GLY A 39 -15.39 5.04 25.40
C GLY A 39 -13.91 5.44 25.55
N ALA A 40 -13.41 5.67 26.76
CA ALA A 40 -11.98 5.84 27.00
C ALA A 40 -11.23 4.52 26.79
N ASN A 41 -10.17 4.54 26.00
CA ASN A 41 -9.30 3.39 25.82
C ASN A 41 -8.44 3.21 27.08
N VAL A 42 -8.42 1.99 27.61
CA VAL A 42 -7.62 1.60 28.79
C VAL A 42 -6.82 0.37 28.40
N TYR A 43 -5.50 0.46 28.39
CA TYR A 43 -4.65 -0.64 27.94
C TYR A 43 -3.31 -0.68 28.67
N TRP A 44 -2.75 -1.87 28.81
CA TRP A 44 -1.43 -2.04 29.40
C TRP A 44 -0.35 -1.67 28.39
N LEU A 45 0.55 -0.79 28.80
CA LEU A 45 1.66 -0.31 27.97
C LEU A 45 2.50 -1.51 27.50
N ASP A 46 2.85 -1.51 26.19
CA ASP A 46 3.63 -2.55 25.50
C ASP A 46 2.97 -3.95 25.46
N THR A 47 1.65 -4.03 25.68
CA THR A 47 0.90 -5.29 25.57
C THR A 47 -0.23 -5.19 24.54
N SER A 48 -0.88 -6.32 24.25
CA SER A 48 -2.12 -6.36 23.45
C SER A 48 -3.39 -6.36 24.31
N VAL A 49 -3.25 -6.19 25.63
CA VAL A 49 -4.36 -6.25 26.59
C VAL A 49 -4.92 -4.86 26.81
N GLY A 50 -6.16 -4.64 26.37
CA GLY A 50 -6.84 -3.36 26.49
C GLY A 50 -8.35 -3.54 26.54
N THR A 51 -9.06 -2.51 27.02
CA THR A 51 -10.51 -2.41 27.08
C THR A 51 -10.95 -0.98 26.81
N VAL A 52 -12.25 -0.76 26.75
CA VAL A 52 -12.86 0.57 26.60
C VAL A 52 -13.85 0.73 27.76
N THR A 53 -13.95 1.94 28.32
CA THR A 53 -14.91 2.22 29.39
C THR A 53 -16.35 2.15 28.90
N ASP A 54 -17.23 1.60 29.72
CA ASP A 54 -18.68 1.53 29.51
C ASP A 54 -19.35 2.91 29.68
N LEU A 55 -20.69 2.97 29.52
CA LEU A 55 -21.45 4.24 29.54
C LEU A 55 -21.32 5.02 30.87
N ASP A 56 -21.10 4.34 31.94
CA ASP A 56 -20.87 4.90 33.28
C ASP A 56 -19.40 5.12 33.61
N GLY A 57 -18.52 5.08 32.58
CA GLY A 57 -17.09 5.30 32.69
C GLY A 57 -16.32 4.14 33.34
N THR A 58 -16.99 3.02 33.66
CA THR A 58 -16.36 1.87 34.28
C THR A 58 -15.62 0.98 33.29
N PHE A 59 -14.57 0.30 33.74
CA PHE A 59 -13.84 -0.69 32.94
C PHE A 59 -13.43 -1.89 33.77
N LYS A 60 -13.21 -3.01 33.07
CA LYS A 60 -12.58 -4.22 33.60
C LYS A 60 -11.50 -4.66 32.62
N ILE A 61 -10.31 -4.94 33.11
CA ILE A 61 -9.18 -5.36 32.30
C ILE A 61 -8.42 -6.50 32.98
N PRO A 62 -8.01 -7.56 32.30
CA PRO A 62 -7.17 -8.62 32.86
C PRO A 62 -5.91 -8.03 33.51
N TYR A 63 -5.58 -8.48 34.74
CA TYR A 63 -4.40 -8.06 35.46
C TYR A 63 -3.41 -9.21 35.63
N GLN A 64 -2.15 -8.95 35.29
CA GLN A 64 -1.02 -9.83 35.58
C GLN A 64 0.04 -9.04 36.34
N LYS A 65 0.73 -9.67 37.25
CA LYS A 65 1.76 -9.03 38.11
C LYS A 65 2.92 -8.41 37.31
N ALA A 66 3.09 -8.84 36.05
CA ALA A 66 4.04 -8.28 35.08
C ALA A 66 3.61 -6.91 34.50
N TYR A 67 2.30 -6.59 34.50
CA TYR A 67 1.75 -5.35 33.95
C TYR A 67 1.89 -4.23 35.01
N LYS A 68 2.65 -3.20 34.63
CA LYS A 68 2.96 -2.10 35.58
C LYS A 68 2.32 -0.78 35.18
N ASN A 69 2.25 -0.47 33.91
CA ASN A 69 1.83 0.83 33.39
C ASN A 69 0.52 0.71 32.63
N LEU A 70 -0.55 1.31 33.16
CA LEU A 70 -1.86 1.37 32.51
C LEU A 70 -1.99 2.71 31.79
N VAL A 71 -2.21 2.68 30.47
CA VAL A 71 -2.42 3.87 29.65
C VAL A 71 -3.91 4.09 29.49
N ILE A 72 -4.33 5.34 29.67
CA ILE A 72 -5.72 5.77 29.54
C ILE A 72 -5.75 6.91 28.54
N SER A 73 -6.55 6.76 27.47
CA SER A 73 -6.67 7.77 26.42
C SER A 73 -8.11 7.94 25.96
N HIS A 74 -8.52 9.17 25.72
CA HIS A 74 -9.82 9.51 25.18
C HIS A 74 -9.69 10.70 24.22
N VAL A 75 -10.53 10.75 23.18
CA VAL A 75 -10.52 11.85 22.21
C VAL A 75 -10.92 13.16 22.92
N GLY A 76 -10.10 14.19 22.80
CA GLY A 76 -10.30 15.48 23.48
C GLY A 76 -9.69 15.58 24.88
N PHE A 77 -8.99 14.53 25.35
CA PHE A 77 -8.34 14.48 26.65
C PHE A 77 -6.84 14.15 26.52
N LYS A 78 -6.06 14.61 27.47
CA LYS A 78 -4.64 14.28 27.56
C LYS A 78 -4.50 12.80 27.96
N THR A 79 -3.80 12.03 27.12
CA THR A 79 -3.45 10.64 27.47
C THR A 79 -2.61 10.60 28.73
N ASP A 80 -2.96 9.74 29.66
CA ASP A 80 -2.25 9.57 30.92
C ASP A 80 -1.79 8.11 31.11
N THR A 81 -0.73 7.93 31.88
CA THR A 81 -0.17 6.61 32.19
C THR A 81 0.03 6.46 33.68
N ILE A 82 -0.67 5.52 34.30
CA ILE A 82 -0.64 5.27 35.72
C ILE A 82 0.10 3.97 36.07
N ASN A 83 0.91 4.00 37.12
CA ASN A 83 1.64 2.81 37.59
C ASN A 83 0.79 2.03 38.57
N ILE A 84 0.45 0.78 38.23
CA ILE A 84 -0.37 -0.11 39.02
C ILE A 84 0.53 -1.05 39.81
N LYS A 85 0.46 -1.00 41.12
CA LYS A 85 1.23 -1.88 42.01
C LYS A 85 0.42 -3.10 42.48
N GLU A 86 -0.90 -2.92 42.67
CA GLU A 86 -1.84 -3.95 43.13
C GLU A 86 -3.18 -3.78 42.38
N PRO A 87 -3.97 -4.84 42.19
CA PRO A 87 -5.24 -4.80 41.44
C PRO A 87 -6.39 -4.25 42.32
N ASN A 88 -6.28 -3.00 42.72
CA ASN A 88 -7.33 -2.28 43.47
C ASN A 88 -8.23 -1.51 42.51
N ASP A 89 -9.47 -1.20 42.92
CA ASP A 89 -10.37 -0.34 42.14
C ASP A 89 -9.75 1.03 41.93
N ILE A 90 -9.70 1.48 40.66
CA ILE A 90 -9.06 2.72 40.25
C ILE A 90 -10.12 3.75 39.89
N HIS A 91 -10.00 4.93 40.45
CA HIS A 91 -10.70 6.13 40.01
C HIS A 91 -9.68 7.10 39.44
N HIS A 92 -9.76 7.36 38.14
CA HIS A 92 -8.79 8.22 37.44
C HIS A 92 -9.49 9.33 36.67
N PHE A 93 -8.89 10.53 36.69
CA PHE A 93 -9.42 11.73 36.08
C PHE A 93 -8.55 12.12 34.89
N LEU A 94 -9.11 12.14 33.67
CA LEU A 94 -8.44 12.67 32.49
C LEU A 94 -8.66 14.17 32.39
N GLN A 95 -7.59 14.88 32.12
CA GLN A 95 -7.62 16.32 31.87
C GLN A 95 -8.11 16.62 30.46
N PRO A 96 -9.10 17.52 30.25
CA PRO A 96 -9.45 18.00 28.93
C PRO A 96 -8.25 18.68 28.27
N THR A 97 -8.08 18.49 26.99
CA THR A 97 -7.01 19.16 26.25
C THR A 97 -7.37 20.62 26.00
N SER A 98 -7.16 21.48 27.01
CA SER A 98 -7.18 22.93 26.82
C SER A 98 -5.77 23.39 26.49
N SER A 99 -5.54 23.86 25.26
CA SER A 99 -4.31 24.45 24.70
C SER A 99 -2.99 23.74 25.09
N LEU A 100 -2.33 23.22 24.09
CA LEU A 100 -1.06 22.53 24.17
C LEU A 100 0.08 23.48 24.54
N ASP A 101 0.58 23.39 25.77
CA ASP A 101 2.00 23.58 25.99
C ASP A 101 2.68 22.27 25.58
N GLU A 102 3.55 22.37 24.58
CA GLU A 102 4.25 21.26 23.95
C GLU A 102 5.20 20.58 24.95
N VAL A 103 4.74 19.52 25.60
CA VAL A 103 5.65 18.59 26.26
C VAL A 103 6.20 17.66 25.17
N THR A 104 7.33 18.02 24.60
CA THR A 104 8.09 17.16 23.70
C THR A 104 8.62 15.95 24.46
N ILE A 105 7.83 14.88 24.50
CA ILE A 105 8.36 13.55 24.82
C ILE A 105 9.16 13.10 23.61
N ASN A 106 10.47 13.23 23.67
CA ASN A 106 11.41 12.73 22.67
C ASN A 106 11.53 11.19 22.76
N ALA A 107 10.42 10.48 22.57
CA ALA A 107 10.46 9.05 22.34
C ALA A 107 10.68 8.82 20.83
N ARG A 108 11.77 8.17 20.45
CA ARG A 108 12.03 7.77 19.07
C ARG A 108 10.92 6.84 18.59
N LYS A 109 10.01 7.34 17.78
CA LYS A 109 8.89 6.56 17.24
C LYS A 109 9.45 5.66 16.12
N LYS A 110 9.17 4.36 16.19
CA LYS A 110 9.53 3.45 15.10
C LYS A 110 8.85 3.91 13.81
N SER A 111 9.64 4.11 12.75
CA SER A 111 9.15 4.59 11.45
C SER A 111 8.30 3.54 10.70
N THR A 112 8.46 2.27 11.06
CA THR A 112 7.60 1.16 10.61
C THR A 112 7.07 0.43 11.84
N SER A 113 5.77 0.19 11.90
CA SER A 113 5.12 -0.52 13.01
C SER A 113 4.17 -1.62 12.49
N ARG A 114 4.04 -2.69 13.28
CA ARG A 114 3.04 -3.74 13.05
C ARG A 114 1.95 -3.62 14.10
N SER A 115 0.69 -3.69 13.66
CA SER A 115 -0.43 -3.69 14.59
C SER A 115 -0.41 -4.96 15.45
N TYR A 116 -0.46 -4.78 16.77
CA TYR A 116 -0.64 -5.88 17.73
C TYR A 116 -2.10 -6.08 18.10
N LEU A 117 -2.92 -5.05 17.95
CA LEU A 117 -4.30 -5.06 18.42
C LEU A 117 -5.23 -5.77 17.44
N GLU A 118 -4.95 -5.69 16.14
CA GLU A 118 -5.86 -6.22 15.13
C GLU A 118 -5.56 -7.67 14.73
N ALA A 119 -6.62 -8.41 14.38
CA ALA A 119 -6.51 -9.76 13.82
C ALA A 119 -5.84 -9.76 12.44
N LYS A 120 -6.02 -8.70 11.66
CA LYS A 120 -5.38 -8.51 10.35
C LYS A 120 -3.88 -8.27 10.48
N ASN A 121 -3.08 -8.81 9.56
CA ASN A 121 -1.63 -8.55 9.51
C ASN A 121 -1.38 -7.20 8.83
N ILE A 122 -1.32 -6.12 9.61
CA ILE A 122 -1.15 -4.75 9.12
C ILE A 122 0.23 -4.24 9.49
N VAL A 123 0.96 -3.77 8.46
CA VAL A 123 2.20 -3.01 8.59
C VAL A 123 1.92 -1.55 8.27
N THR A 124 2.26 -0.65 9.18
CA THR A 124 2.13 0.80 8.98
C THR A 124 3.51 1.42 8.77
N ILE A 125 3.67 2.14 7.67
CA ILE A 125 4.83 2.93 7.30
C ILE A 125 4.48 4.39 7.56
N SER A 126 5.25 5.09 8.39
CA SER A 126 5.04 6.51 8.68
C SER A 126 5.71 7.40 7.65
N SER A 127 5.36 8.70 7.63
CA SER A 127 6.04 9.70 6.81
C SER A 127 7.55 9.76 7.07
N ASP A 128 8.02 9.49 8.30
CA ASP A 128 9.45 9.47 8.62
C ASP A 128 10.19 8.34 7.88
N GLU A 129 9.58 7.17 7.69
CA GLU A 129 10.15 6.11 6.86
C GLU A 129 10.20 6.52 5.38
N LEU A 130 9.14 7.18 4.89
CA LEU A 130 9.08 7.65 3.51
C LEU A 130 10.15 8.70 3.19
N LEU A 131 10.61 9.43 4.18
CA LEU A 131 11.65 10.46 4.03
C LEU A 131 13.09 9.92 4.10
N LYS A 132 13.30 8.61 4.36
CA LYS A 132 14.62 7.94 4.38
C LYS A 132 15.21 7.73 2.99
N ALA A 133 14.38 7.76 1.96
CA ALA A 133 14.79 7.80 0.56
C ALA A 133 14.11 9.01 -0.11
N ALA A 134 14.53 9.38 -1.31
CA ALA A 134 13.83 10.40 -2.07
C ALA A 134 12.53 9.82 -2.66
N CYS A 135 11.53 9.57 -1.80
CA CYS A 135 10.24 9.05 -2.20
C CYS A 135 9.43 10.14 -2.90
N CYS A 136 9.61 10.26 -4.20
CA CYS A 136 8.92 11.26 -4.99
C CYS A 136 7.45 10.92 -5.23
N ASN A 137 7.10 9.62 -5.24
CA ASN A 137 5.73 9.13 -5.43
C ASN A 137 5.47 7.82 -4.65
N LEU A 138 4.23 7.34 -4.69
CA LEU A 138 3.82 6.14 -3.94
C LEU A 138 4.62 4.88 -4.34
N SER A 139 5.02 4.71 -5.62
CA SER A 139 5.79 3.52 -6.02
C SER A 139 7.18 3.49 -5.41
N GLU A 140 7.83 4.64 -5.30
CA GLU A 140 9.16 4.78 -4.71
C GLU A 140 9.13 4.67 -3.18
N SER A 141 7.97 4.93 -2.57
CA SER A 141 7.74 4.85 -1.13
C SER A 141 7.95 3.44 -0.53
N PHE A 142 7.99 2.40 -1.36
CA PHE A 142 8.17 1.02 -0.90
C PHE A 142 9.62 0.53 -0.93
N GLU A 143 10.58 1.30 -1.46
CA GLU A 143 11.96 0.85 -1.63
C GLU A 143 12.70 0.59 -0.31
N THR A 144 12.30 1.24 0.77
CA THR A 144 12.88 1.07 2.12
C THR A 144 12.15 0.04 2.98
N ASN A 145 11.11 -0.62 2.43
CA ASN A 145 10.29 -1.57 3.18
C ASN A 145 10.20 -2.93 2.47
N PRO A 146 10.47 -4.04 3.18
CA PRO A 146 10.45 -5.36 2.57
C PRO A 146 9.05 -5.93 2.31
N SER A 147 7.95 -5.26 2.70
CA SER A 147 6.59 -5.82 2.53
C SER A 147 6.13 -5.83 1.07
N ILE A 148 6.59 -4.87 0.27
CA ILE A 148 6.24 -4.68 -1.14
C ILE A 148 7.51 -4.75 -1.98
N ASP A 149 7.43 -5.39 -3.12
CA ASP A 149 8.50 -5.43 -4.11
C ASP A 149 8.21 -4.43 -5.22
N VAL A 150 9.23 -3.72 -5.69
CA VAL A 150 9.11 -2.74 -6.77
C VAL A 150 10.06 -3.16 -7.89
N ASN A 151 9.55 -3.17 -9.13
CA ASN A 151 10.36 -3.38 -10.34
C ASN A 151 9.83 -2.53 -11.50
N PHE A 152 10.61 -2.40 -12.56
CA PHE A 152 10.14 -1.83 -13.81
C PHE A 152 9.25 -2.83 -14.56
N ALA A 153 8.21 -2.34 -15.22
CA ALA A 153 7.29 -3.15 -16.01
C ALA A 153 7.89 -3.50 -17.38
N ASP A 154 8.60 -2.55 -17.96
CA ASP A 154 9.27 -2.63 -19.27
C ASP A 154 10.48 -1.69 -19.34
N ALA A 155 11.26 -1.78 -20.43
CA ALA A 155 12.49 -1.04 -20.61
C ALA A 155 12.30 0.41 -21.07
N ILE A 156 11.11 0.81 -21.47
CA ILE A 156 10.87 2.06 -22.20
C ILE A 156 10.06 3.06 -21.38
N THR A 157 8.94 2.63 -20.79
CA THR A 157 7.98 3.56 -20.17
C THR A 157 8.45 4.09 -18.81
N GLY A 158 9.47 3.50 -18.21
CA GLY A 158 9.91 3.83 -16.85
C GLY A 158 8.86 3.51 -15.78
N THR A 159 7.84 2.73 -16.12
CA THR A 159 6.74 2.38 -15.23
C THR A 159 7.21 1.44 -14.14
N ARG A 160 6.96 1.81 -12.89
CA ARG A 160 7.21 0.95 -11.74
C ARG A 160 5.96 0.14 -11.40
N GLN A 161 6.13 -1.16 -11.29
CA GLN A 161 5.11 -2.10 -10.87
C GLN A 161 5.42 -2.62 -9.48
N ILE A 162 4.40 -2.71 -8.62
CA ILE A 162 4.54 -3.30 -7.29
C ILE A 162 4.06 -4.76 -7.29
N LYS A 163 4.68 -5.55 -6.42
CA LYS A 163 4.29 -6.95 -6.16
C LYS A 163 4.14 -7.18 -4.66
N MET A 164 3.12 -7.91 -4.28
CA MET A 164 2.90 -8.37 -2.91
C MET A 164 2.52 -9.86 -2.93
N LEU A 165 3.16 -10.65 -2.08
CA LEU A 165 2.97 -12.11 -2.00
C LEU A 165 3.23 -12.84 -3.34
N GLY A 166 4.11 -12.28 -4.18
CA GLY A 166 4.42 -12.82 -5.51
C GLY A 166 3.44 -12.40 -6.61
N LEU A 167 2.39 -11.63 -6.30
CA LEU A 167 1.36 -11.17 -7.24
C LEU A 167 1.50 -9.68 -7.54
N THR A 168 1.19 -9.27 -8.76
CA THR A 168 1.30 -7.88 -9.24
C THR A 168 0.17 -6.97 -8.76
N SER A 169 0.33 -5.66 -8.96
CA SER A 169 -0.60 -4.63 -8.48
C SER A 169 -2.08 -4.84 -8.81
N PRO A 170 -2.52 -5.42 -9.93
CA PRO A 170 -3.93 -5.70 -10.19
C PRO A 170 -4.62 -6.57 -9.13
N TYR A 171 -3.88 -7.43 -8.43
CA TYR A 171 -4.40 -8.27 -7.35
C TYR A 171 -4.34 -7.62 -5.97
N ILE A 172 -3.87 -6.38 -5.88
CA ILE A 172 -3.74 -5.60 -4.66
C ILE A 172 -4.76 -4.46 -4.71
N LEU A 173 -5.67 -4.39 -3.73
CA LEU A 173 -6.56 -3.25 -3.61
C LEU A 173 -5.78 -2.03 -3.10
N ILE A 174 -5.62 -1.01 -3.95
CA ILE A 174 -4.91 0.22 -3.59
C ILE A 174 -5.93 1.33 -3.35
N THR A 175 -5.92 1.86 -2.11
CA THR A 175 -6.86 2.89 -1.66
C THR A 175 -6.12 4.15 -1.20
N THR A 176 -6.75 5.28 -1.36
CA THR A 176 -6.38 6.53 -0.70
C THR A 176 -7.45 6.84 0.33
N GLU A 177 -7.06 6.85 1.61
CA GLU A 177 -8.00 7.06 2.72
C GLU A 177 -9.20 6.10 2.71
N ASN A 178 -8.95 4.82 2.42
CA ASN A 178 -9.94 3.74 2.28
C ASN A 178 -10.94 3.93 1.12
N ILE A 179 -10.68 4.81 0.18
CA ILE A 179 -11.42 4.93 -1.09
C ILE A 179 -10.56 4.29 -2.19
N PRO A 180 -11.08 3.33 -2.99
CA PRO A 180 -10.35 2.76 -4.12
C PRO A 180 -9.86 3.85 -5.08
N SER A 181 -8.56 3.91 -5.37
CA SER A 181 -7.95 5.03 -6.12
C SER A 181 -7.18 4.61 -7.36
N ILE A 182 -6.41 3.50 -7.27
CA ILE A 182 -5.63 2.98 -8.40
C ILE A 182 -6.28 1.69 -8.88
N ARG A 183 -7.09 1.82 -9.93
CA ARG A 183 -7.85 0.72 -10.55
C ARG A 183 -8.25 1.11 -11.99
N GLY A 184 -8.64 0.12 -12.79
CA GLY A 184 -9.05 0.35 -14.18
C GLY A 184 -7.95 1.04 -14.99
N ALA A 185 -8.29 2.12 -15.69
CA ALA A 185 -7.35 2.85 -16.55
C ALA A 185 -6.09 3.37 -15.83
N SER A 186 -6.18 3.66 -14.53
CA SER A 186 -5.03 4.16 -13.76
C SER A 186 -4.07 3.06 -13.28
N GLN A 187 -4.32 1.78 -13.58
CA GLN A 187 -3.56 0.66 -13.00
C GLN A 187 -2.07 0.68 -13.37
N ALA A 188 -1.73 1.04 -14.59
CA ALA A 188 -0.33 1.06 -15.03
C ALA A 188 0.48 2.20 -14.36
N TYR A 189 -0.05 3.43 -14.37
CA TYR A 189 0.72 4.63 -13.98
C TYR A 189 0.28 5.25 -12.66
N GLY A 190 -0.86 4.83 -12.08
CA GLY A 190 -1.50 5.48 -10.94
C GLY A 190 -0.64 5.58 -9.68
N LEU A 191 0.35 4.71 -9.50
CA LEU A 191 1.31 4.80 -8.40
C LEU A 191 2.16 6.08 -8.46
N SER A 192 2.40 6.63 -9.66
CA SER A 192 3.12 7.91 -9.85
C SER A 192 2.24 9.14 -9.65
N PHE A 193 0.91 8.98 -9.52
CA PHE A 193 -0.05 10.08 -9.37
C PHE A 193 -0.23 10.54 -7.91
N ILE A 194 0.39 9.85 -6.95
CA ILE A 194 0.33 10.21 -5.54
C ILE A 194 1.73 10.60 -5.08
N PRO A 195 2.00 11.90 -4.91
CA PRO A 195 3.31 12.38 -4.43
C PRO A 195 3.60 11.85 -3.02
N GLY A 196 4.82 11.37 -2.79
CA GLY A 196 5.22 10.78 -1.51
C GLY A 196 5.12 11.76 -0.34
N THR A 197 5.36 13.05 -0.57
CA THR A 197 5.24 14.11 0.45
C THR A 197 3.80 14.37 0.91
N TRP A 198 2.79 13.99 0.11
CA TRP A 198 1.37 14.12 0.49
C TRP A 198 0.91 13.02 1.44
N ILE A 199 1.72 11.97 1.62
CA ILE A 199 1.37 10.78 2.40
C ILE A 199 1.78 10.98 3.86
N GLU A 200 0.83 10.85 4.78
CA GLU A 200 1.06 10.81 6.22
C GLU A 200 1.52 9.41 6.66
N SER A 201 0.85 8.38 6.14
CA SER A 201 1.20 6.98 6.41
C SER A 201 0.68 6.04 5.33
N ILE A 202 1.31 4.88 5.20
CA ILE A 202 0.84 3.78 4.35
C ILE A 202 0.55 2.59 5.24
N GLN A 203 -0.64 2.01 5.09
CA GLN A 203 -1.04 0.77 5.75
C GLN A 203 -1.05 -0.36 4.73
N ILE A 204 -0.28 -1.40 4.99
CA ILE A 204 -0.17 -2.59 4.14
C ILE A 204 -0.82 -3.75 4.89
N THR A 205 -1.93 -4.27 4.38
CA THR A 205 -2.60 -5.48 4.88
C THR A 205 -2.22 -6.63 3.97
N LYS A 206 -1.50 -7.62 4.50
CA LYS A 206 -1.13 -8.84 3.77
C LYS A 206 -2.29 -9.85 3.80
N GLY A 207 -2.53 -10.52 2.67
CA GLY A 207 -3.64 -11.46 2.50
C GLY A 207 -4.97 -10.75 2.22
N ALA A 208 -6.10 -11.47 2.31
CA ALA A 208 -7.40 -10.90 2.07
C ALA A 208 -7.67 -9.71 3.02
N GLY A 209 -8.01 -8.55 2.48
CA GLY A 209 -8.29 -7.34 3.26
C GLY A 209 -9.64 -7.39 4.02
N SER A 210 -10.19 -6.24 4.42
CA SER A 210 -11.54 -6.15 5.01
C SER A 210 -12.62 -6.25 3.93
N VAL A 211 -13.76 -6.87 4.25
CA VAL A 211 -14.96 -6.91 3.39
C VAL A 211 -15.57 -5.53 3.17
N VAL A 212 -15.27 -4.56 4.04
CA VAL A 212 -15.75 -3.17 3.99
C VAL A 212 -15.26 -2.45 2.73
N ASN A 213 -14.05 -2.75 2.28
CA ASN A 213 -13.37 -2.02 1.20
C ASN A 213 -13.61 -2.62 -0.21
N GLY A 214 -14.51 -3.60 -0.34
CA GLY A 214 -14.84 -4.21 -1.62
C GLY A 214 -14.40 -5.67 -1.74
N PHE A 215 -14.64 -6.23 -2.92
CA PHE A 215 -14.40 -7.64 -3.24
C PHE A 215 -13.08 -7.89 -3.98
N GLU A 216 -12.41 -6.83 -4.49
CA GLU A 216 -11.26 -6.95 -5.42
C GLU A 216 -9.93 -7.31 -4.75
N SER A 217 -9.81 -7.26 -3.42
CA SER A 217 -8.57 -7.61 -2.70
C SER A 217 -8.32 -9.12 -2.73
N ILE A 218 -7.32 -9.58 -3.48
CA ILE A 218 -6.87 -10.98 -3.56
C ILE A 218 -5.56 -11.18 -2.77
N ALA A 219 -4.49 -10.46 -3.13
CA ALA A 219 -3.19 -10.57 -2.47
C ALA A 219 -3.08 -9.70 -1.21
N GLY A 220 -3.84 -8.62 -1.15
CA GLY A 220 -3.85 -7.70 -0.02
C GLY A 220 -4.38 -6.33 -0.35
N GLN A 221 -4.17 -5.42 0.61
CA GLN A 221 -4.63 -4.05 0.51
C GLN A 221 -3.52 -3.09 0.90
N ILE A 222 -3.37 -2.00 0.16
CA ILE A 222 -2.53 -0.86 0.49
C ILE A 222 -3.45 0.35 0.66
N ASN A 223 -3.36 1.03 1.81
CA ASN A 223 -4.08 2.27 2.06
C ASN A 223 -3.09 3.40 2.32
N ALA A 224 -3.11 4.44 1.49
CA ALA A 224 -2.36 5.67 1.70
C ALA A 224 -3.24 6.70 2.42
N GLU A 225 -2.86 7.08 3.63
CA GLU A 225 -3.47 8.20 4.35
C GLU A 225 -2.74 9.49 3.96
N LEU A 226 -3.50 10.52 3.59
CA LEU A 226 -2.94 11.81 3.19
C LEU A 226 -2.74 12.74 4.38
N GLN A 227 -1.78 13.67 4.26
CA GLN A 227 -1.58 14.75 5.21
C GLN A 227 -2.89 15.54 5.43
N LYS A 228 -3.16 15.93 6.67
CA LYS A 228 -4.40 16.61 7.05
C LYS A 228 -4.15 18.09 7.31
N PRO A 229 -5.01 19.00 6.84
CA PRO A 229 -4.83 20.47 7.05
C PRO A 229 -4.71 20.91 8.51
N THR A 230 -5.18 20.07 9.47
CA THR A 230 -5.14 20.35 10.90
C THR A 230 -3.84 19.92 11.58
N THR A 231 -3.12 18.93 11.03
CA THR A 231 -1.93 18.33 11.65
C THR A 231 -0.65 18.52 10.85
N ASP A 232 -0.76 18.81 9.55
CA ASP A 232 0.37 19.12 8.69
C ASP A 232 0.87 20.56 8.93
N SER A 233 2.12 20.85 8.56
CA SER A 233 2.75 22.17 8.66
C SER A 233 1.95 23.23 7.92
N LYS A 234 1.90 24.47 8.44
CA LYS A 234 1.26 25.61 7.75
C LYS A 234 1.84 25.84 6.36
N LEU A 235 3.14 25.65 6.24
CA LEU A 235 3.86 25.68 4.97
C LEU A 235 4.89 24.53 4.97
N PHE A 236 4.85 23.71 3.94
CA PHE A 236 5.86 22.73 3.62
C PHE A 236 6.36 22.98 2.20
N VAL A 237 7.67 22.98 2.01
CA VAL A 237 8.32 23.06 0.69
C VAL A 237 9.39 21.98 0.61
N ASN A 238 9.35 21.14 -0.43
CA ASN A 238 10.41 20.21 -0.76
C ASN A 238 10.84 20.44 -2.20
N SER A 239 12.13 20.67 -2.40
CA SER A 239 12.77 20.74 -3.72
C SER A 239 13.76 19.60 -3.86
N TYR A 240 13.75 18.96 -5.02
CA TYR A 240 14.56 17.81 -5.34
C TYR A 240 15.15 17.95 -6.75
N GLY A 241 16.40 17.53 -6.91
CA GLY A 241 17.07 17.46 -8.20
C GLY A 241 17.98 16.25 -8.28
N ALA A 242 18.02 15.59 -9.44
CA ALA A 242 18.83 14.40 -9.70
C ALA A 242 19.67 14.53 -10.99
N ILE A 243 20.78 13.80 -11.04
CA ILE A 243 21.70 13.83 -12.20
C ILE A 243 21.07 13.30 -13.49
N ASN A 244 20.02 12.46 -13.37
CA ASN A 244 19.22 11.98 -14.51
C ASN A 244 18.32 13.08 -15.12
N GLY A 245 18.42 14.32 -14.64
CA GLY A 245 17.65 15.48 -15.13
C GLY A 245 16.27 15.65 -14.50
N ARG A 246 15.89 14.84 -13.51
CA ARG A 246 14.61 15.01 -12.77
C ARG A 246 14.71 16.18 -11.81
N LEU A 247 13.76 17.10 -11.90
CA LEU A 247 13.55 18.21 -10.98
C LEU A 247 12.14 18.12 -10.42
N GLU A 248 11.98 18.34 -9.11
CA GLU A 248 10.67 18.33 -8.46
C GLU A 248 10.52 19.47 -7.46
N LEU A 249 9.28 19.95 -7.36
CA LEU A 249 8.84 20.88 -6.34
C LEU A 249 7.53 20.37 -5.72
N ASN A 250 7.51 20.26 -4.40
CA ASN A 250 6.31 19.98 -3.62
C ASN A 250 6.05 21.11 -2.64
N THR A 251 4.81 21.55 -2.54
CA THR A 251 4.40 22.62 -1.62
C THR A 251 3.06 22.28 -0.98
N HIS A 252 2.99 22.37 0.35
CA HIS A 252 1.74 22.28 1.11
C HIS A 252 1.51 23.63 1.79
N ILE A 253 0.28 24.14 1.70
CA ILE A 253 -0.15 25.38 2.36
C ILE A 253 -1.43 25.06 3.11
N ASN A 254 -1.37 25.06 4.44
CA ASN A 254 -2.49 24.71 5.31
C ASN A 254 -2.94 25.94 6.12
N LYS A 255 -4.25 26.10 6.25
CA LYS A 255 -4.85 27.23 6.98
C LYS A 255 -6.08 26.78 7.77
N LYS A 256 -6.12 27.14 9.05
CA LYS A 256 -7.34 27.13 9.85
C LYS A 256 -8.20 28.32 9.42
N VAL A 257 -9.39 28.04 8.86
CA VAL A 257 -10.34 29.05 8.35
C VAL A 257 -11.28 29.51 9.47
N SER A 258 -11.70 28.59 10.33
CA SER A 258 -12.49 28.83 11.54
C SER A 258 -12.19 27.74 12.56
N ASP A 259 -12.84 27.76 13.73
CA ASP A 259 -12.64 26.73 14.76
C ASP A 259 -13.04 25.33 14.29
N LYS A 260 -13.92 25.23 13.30
CA LYS A 260 -14.44 23.95 12.77
C LYS A 260 -13.91 23.63 11.38
N TRP A 261 -13.39 24.61 10.64
CA TRP A 261 -12.96 24.43 9.26
C TRP A 261 -11.47 24.69 9.08
N SER A 262 -10.81 23.80 8.38
CA SER A 262 -9.44 23.94 7.90
C SER A 262 -9.35 23.57 6.43
N THR A 263 -8.43 24.19 5.71
CA THR A 263 -8.18 23.90 4.29
C THR A 263 -6.69 23.77 4.03
N GLY A 264 -6.34 22.94 3.04
CA GLY A 264 -4.99 22.78 2.53
C GLY A 264 -4.96 22.78 1.01
N ILE A 265 -3.92 23.36 0.45
CA ILE A 265 -3.57 23.27 -0.97
C ILE A 265 -2.23 22.59 -1.06
N TYR A 266 -2.17 21.53 -1.83
CA TYR A 266 -1.00 20.67 -2.06
C TYR A 266 -0.68 20.74 -3.55
N ILE A 267 0.54 21.12 -3.90
CA ILE A 267 1.00 21.25 -5.28
C ILE A 267 2.25 20.43 -5.45
N HIS A 268 2.27 19.61 -6.48
CA HIS A 268 3.42 18.86 -6.94
C HIS A 268 3.66 19.14 -8.41
N GLY A 269 4.90 19.42 -8.75
CA GLY A 269 5.36 19.52 -10.12
C GLY A 269 6.67 18.78 -10.30
N ASN A 270 6.81 18.04 -11.39
CA ASN A 270 8.10 17.45 -11.78
C ASN A 270 8.34 17.61 -13.29
N THR A 271 9.62 17.65 -13.65
CA THR A 271 10.07 17.63 -15.03
C THR A 271 11.34 16.79 -15.16
N ARG A 272 11.49 16.14 -16.31
CA ARG A 272 12.72 15.50 -16.78
C ARG A 272 12.86 15.77 -18.27
N ASP A 273 13.81 16.63 -18.64
CA ASP A 273 14.04 17.03 -20.02
C ASP A 273 15.39 16.49 -20.57
N LYS A 274 16.19 15.82 -19.72
CA LYS A 274 17.50 15.28 -20.11
C LYS A 274 17.33 13.93 -20.80
N LYS A 275 17.79 13.81 -22.04
CA LYS A 275 17.94 12.55 -22.76
C LYS A 275 19.16 11.81 -22.21
N SER A 276 19.02 10.52 -21.87
CA SER A 276 20.11 9.63 -21.49
C SER A 276 19.94 8.26 -22.13
N ASP A 277 21.05 7.76 -22.66
CA ASP A 277 21.21 6.44 -23.23
C ASP A 277 22.58 5.96 -22.74
N ASN A 278 22.61 5.25 -21.60
CA ASN A 278 23.83 4.84 -20.92
C ASN A 278 24.25 3.40 -21.30
N ASN A 279 23.43 2.70 -22.05
CA ASN A 279 23.68 1.33 -22.51
C ASN A 279 23.94 1.26 -24.03
N ASP A 280 23.92 2.43 -24.72
CA ASP A 280 24.22 2.61 -26.13
C ASP A 280 23.28 1.80 -27.07
N ASP A 281 22.01 1.63 -26.67
CA ASP A 281 20.98 0.94 -27.48
C ASP A 281 20.17 1.89 -28.35
N SER A 282 20.48 3.17 -28.33
CA SER A 282 19.81 4.26 -29.03
C SER A 282 18.42 4.61 -28.49
N PHE A 283 17.97 4.00 -27.40
CA PHE A 283 16.72 4.33 -26.69
C PHE A 283 16.99 5.14 -25.44
N LEU A 284 15.99 5.86 -24.98
CA LEU A 284 16.05 6.58 -23.70
C LEU A 284 15.96 5.59 -22.55
N ASP A 285 16.96 5.57 -21.65
CA ASP A 285 16.92 4.78 -20.40
C ASP A 285 15.74 5.15 -19.48
N MET A 286 15.31 6.40 -19.56
CA MET A 286 14.22 6.96 -18.77
C MET A 286 13.39 7.92 -19.63
N PRO A 287 12.06 7.90 -19.54
CA PRO A 287 11.21 8.81 -20.30
C PRO A 287 11.47 10.28 -19.94
N LEU A 288 11.39 11.17 -20.91
CA LEU A 288 11.15 12.59 -20.66
C LEU A 288 9.77 12.71 -20.02
N ALA A 289 9.60 13.60 -19.04
CA ALA A 289 8.37 13.70 -18.30
C ALA A 289 8.06 15.14 -17.89
N LYS A 290 6.76 15.46 -17.82
CA LYS A 290 6.23 16.69 -17.22
C LYS A 290 4.96 16.33 -16.46
N GLN A 291 4.89 16.68 -15.18
CA GLN A 291 3.71 16.42 -14.37
C GLN A 291 3.38 17.63 -13.52
N ILE A 292 2.09 17.94 -13.45
CA ILE A 292 1.51 18.83 -12.46
C ILE A 292 0.38 18.10 -11.74
N ASN A 293 0.35 18.22 -10.42
CA ASN A 293 -0.66 17.61 -9.60
C ASN A 293 -1.07 18.59 -8.49
N VAL A 294 -2.35 18.87 -8.37
CA VAL A 294 -2.91 19.82 -7.41
C VAL A 294 -4.02 19.17 -6.63
N LEU A 295 -3.94 19.25 -5.30
CA LEU A 295 -4.99 18.77 -4.40
C LEU A 295 -5.43 19.96 -3.51
N ASN A 296 -6.72 20.29 -3.54
CA ASN A 296 -7.35 21.15 -2.55
C ASN A 296 -8.18 20.29 -1.60
N ARG A 297 -7.90 20.43 -0.30
CA ARG A 297 -8.48 19.61 0.75
C ARG A 297 -9.15 20.49 1.79
N TRP A 298 -10.40 20.16 2.13
CA TRP A 298 -11.17 20.78 3.19
C TRP A 298 -11.46 19.78 4.28
N GLN A 299 -11.34 20.21 5.53
CA GLN A 299 -11.65 19.41 6.70
C GLN A 299 -12.61 20.20 7.60
N TYR A 300 -13.71 19.54 7.98
CA TYR A 300 -14.65 20.00 9.00
C TYR A 300 -14.56 19.09 10.21
N THR A 301 -14.42 19.66 11.39
CA THR A 301 -14.39 18.91 12.66
C THR A 301 -15.24 19.62 13.69
N ASN A 302 -16.20 18.90 14.29
CA ASN A 302 -17.01 19.37 15.39
C ASN A 302 -17.17 18.22 16.38
N LEU A 303 -16.29 18.17 17.37
CA LEU A 303 -16.22 17.08 18.35
C LEU A 303 -17.46 17.05 19.25
N GLU A 304 -18.02 18.21 19.63
CA GLU A 304 -19.27 18.29 20.44
C GLU A 304 -20.45 17.59 19.76
N LYS A 305 -20.52 17.68 18.42
CA LYS A 305 -21.58 17.03 17.63
C LYS A 305 -21.13 15.69 17.04
N GLY A 306 -19.92 15.24 17.32
CA GLY A 306 -19.35 14.00 16.78
C GLY A 306 -19.15 14.01 15.27
N LEU A 307 -18.99 15.18 14.64
CA LEU A 307 -18.92 15.31 13.17
C LEU A 307 -17.49 15.53 12.69
N VAL A 308 -17.06 14.71 11.73
CA VAL A 308 -15.80 14.88 10.99
C VAL A 308 -16.09 14.66 9.50
N SER A 309 -15.65 15.61 8.67
CA SER A 309 -15.80 15.51 7.21
C SER A 309 -14.53 15.95 6.50
N PHE A 310 -14.29 15.33 5.35
CA PHE A 310 -13.27 15.72 4.39
C PHE A 310 -13.91 15.89 3.01
N LEU A 311 -13.47 16.92 2.29
CA LEU A 311 -13.78 17.11 0.88
C LEU A 311 -12.48 17.40 0.15
N ASN A 312 -12.20 16.66 -0.92
CA ASN A 312 -10.98 16.76 -1.70
C ASN A 312 -11.34 16.98 -3.18
N PHE A 313 -10.65 17.92 -3.80
CA PHE A 313 -10.61 18.10 -5.25
C PHE A 313 -9.16 17.92 -5.72
N LYS A 314 -8.92 17.06 -6.69
CA LYS A 314 -7.59 16.79 -7.25
C LYS A 314 -7.61 16.89 -8.76
N TYR A 315 -6.58 17.53 -9.30
CA TYR A 315 -6.28 17.62 -10.73
C TYR A 315 -4.87 17.12 -10.99
N LEU A 316 -4.71 16.30 -12.02
CA LEU A 316 -3.43 15.78 -12.51
C LEU A 316 -3.37 15.94 -14.02
N ASN A 317 -2.22 16.43 -14.50
CA ASN A 317 -1.77 16.27 -15.88
C ASN A 317 -0.37 15.67 -15.87
N ASP A 318 -0.17 14.54 -16.57
CA ASP A 318 1.07 13.77 -16.63
C ASP A 318 1.39 13.44 -18.07
N GLN A 319 2.53 13.91 -18.56
CA GLN A 319 3.00 13.74 -19.93
C GLN A 319 4.32 13.01 -19.92
N LYS A 320 4.43 11.95 -20.71
CA LYS A 320 5.65 11.15 -20.89
C LYS A 320 5.95 10.98 -22.35
N GLN A 321 7.23 11.10 -22.70
CA GLN A 321 7.75 10.81 -24.02
C GLN A 321 8.96 9.87 -23.89
N THR A 322 8.98 8.81 -24.68
CA THR A 322 10.07 7.83 -24.66
C THR A 322 10.32 7.26 -26.04
N GLY A 323 11.29 6.36 -26.19
CA GLY A 323 11.67 5.73 -27.44
C GLY A 323 13.11 6.04 -27.83
N GLN A 324 13.39 5.99 -29.13
CA GLN A 324 14.73 6.29 -29.65
C GLN A 324 15.15 7.73 -29.31
N THR A 325 16.41 7.95 -29.03
CA THR A 325 16.97 9.29 -28.71
C THR A 325 16.77 10.31 -29.82
N SER A 326 16.66 9.84 -31.09
CA SER A 326 16.35 10.63 -32.28
C SER A 326 14.87 10.97 -32.45
N PHE A 327 13.98 10.27 -31.75
CA PHE A 327 12.53 10.43 -31.91
C PHE A 327 12.05 11.86 -31.67
N ASN A 328 11.25 12.38 -32.61
CA ASN A 328 10.58 13.67 -32.51
C ASN A 328 9.06 13.50 -32.72
N PRO A 329 8.22 13.72 -31.70
CA PRO A 329 6.78 13.49 -31.80
C PRO A 329 6.07 14.26 -32.94
N LYS A 330 6.62 15.41 -33.33
CA LYS A 330 6.00 16.25 -34.37
C LYS A 330 6.11 15.68 -35.78
N THR A 331 7.13 14.85 -36.03
CA THR A 331 7.44 14.30 -37.37
C THR A 331 7.34 12.80 -37.44
N ASP A 332 7.50 12.11 -36.30
CA ASP A 332 7.72 10.67 -36.27
C ASP A 332 6.56 9.90 -35.62
N LYS A 333 5.56 10.62 -35.05
CA LYS A 333 4.37 10.01 -34.45
C LYS A 333 3.67 9.06 -35.42
N LEU A 334 3.50 7.79 -35.00
CA LEU A 334 2.84 6.74 -35.79
C LEU A 334 3.44 6.55 -37.21
N THR A 335 4.76 6.75 -37.33
CA THR A 335 5.52 6.49 -38.56
C THR A 335 6.64 5.48 -38.26
N THR A 336 7.33 5.05 -39.32
CA THR A 336 8.50 4.16 -39.21
C THR A 336 9.83 4.91 -39.29
N ASN A 337 9.84 6.25 -39.12
CA ASN A 337 11.07 7.05 -39.16
C ASN A 337 11.96 6.84 -37.95
N ALA A 338 11.33 6.95 -36.77
CA ALA A 338 11.94 6.64 -35.49
C ALA A 338 10.88 6.07 -34.53
N TRP A 339 11.24 5.04 -33.78
CA TRP A 339 10.32 4.44 -32.81
C TRP A 339 10.19 5.34 -31.59
N GLY A 340 8.95 5.66 -31.21
CA GLY A 340 8.68 6.46 -30.03
C GLY A 340 7.30 6.24 -29.47
N SER A 341 7.10 6.73 -28.27
CA SER A 341 5.84 6.66 -27.51
C SER A 341 5.61 7.97 -26.78
N GLU A 342 4.36 8.43 -26.81
CA GLU A 342 3.86 9.47 -25.89
C GLU A 342 2.71 8.86 -25.08
N ILE A 343 2.62 9.26 -23.82
CA ILE A 343 1.56 8.85 -22.89
C ILE A 343 1.13 10.12 -22.19
N ASP A 344 -0.02 10.65 -22.60
CA ASP A 344 -0.62 11.87 -22.06
C ASP A 344 -1.82 11.49 -21.20
N THR A 345 -1.76 11.84 -19.92
CA THR A 345 -2.81 11.51 -18.94
C THR A 345 -3.35 12.77 -18.30
N GLU A 346 -4.68 12.91 -18.31
CA GLU A 346 -5.41 13.90 -17.54
C GLU A 346 -6.37 13.20 -16.58
N ARG A 347 -6.40 13.66 -15.31
CA ARG A 347 -7.28 13.09 -14.31
C ARG A 347 -7.83 14.15 -13.38
N VAL A 348 -9.15 14.10 -13.20
CA VAL A 348 -9.89 14.92 -12.23
C VAL A 348 -10.52 13.98 -11.21
N GLU A 349 -10.37 14.28 -9.93
CA GLU A 349 -10.98 13.52 -8.83
C GLU A 349 -11.71 14.46 -7.87
N LEU A 350 -12.90 14.07 -7.47
CA LEU A 350 -13.67 14.65 -6.38
C LEU A 350 -13.98 13.55 -5.37
N SER A 351 -13.57 13.72 -4.12
CA SER A 351 -13.86 12.73 -3.09
C SER A 351 -14.30 13.39 -1.79
N GLY A 352 -15.20 12.72 -1.07
CA GLY A 352 -15.72 13.19 0.20
C GLY A 352 -15.88 12.05 1.20
N LYS A 353 -15.65 12.38 2.46
CA LYS A 353 -15.95 11.53 3.60
C LYS A 353 -16.76 12.31 4.60
N PHE A 354 -17.80 11.71 5.11
CA PHE A 354 -18.59 12.23 6.23
C PHE A 354 -18.65 11.17 7.31
N GLY A 355 -18.18 11.52 8.51
CA GLY A 355 -18.23 10.66 9.68
C GLY A 355 -19.06 11.30 10.79
N TYR A 356 -19.97 10.53 11.35
CA TYR A 356 -20.70 10.85 12.56
C TYR A 356 -20.38 9.82 13.62
N VAL A 357 -19.87 10.26 14.75
CA VAL A 357 -19.68 9.46 15.97
C VAL A 357 -20.70 9.95 16.98
N ASN A 358 -21.53 9.04 17.48
CA ASN A 358 -22.54 9.41 18.49
C ASN A 358 -21.84 9.90 19.76
N PRO A 359 -22.00 11.19 20.17
CA PRO A 359 -21.28 11.72 21.34
C PRO A 359 -21.64 11.03 22.65
N ASN A 360 -22.87 10.49 22.75
CA ASN A 360 -23.34 9.80 23.94
C ASN A 360 -22.97 8.31 23.94
N ILE A 361 -22.67 7.74 22.77
CA ILE A 361 -22.38 6.33 22.55
C ILE A 361 -21.21 6.22 21.56
N PRO A 362 -19.96 6.50 21.98
CA PRO A 362 -18.82 6.68 21.07
C PRO A 362 -18.45 5.47 20.20
N TYR A 363 -18.91 4.28 20.55
CA TYR A 363 -18.73 3.07 19.73
C TYR A 363 -19.76 2.94 18.61
N GLN A 364 -20.79 3.81 18.56
CA GLN A 364 -21.70 3.91 17.42
C GLN A 364 -21.23 5.00 16.48
N SER A 365 -21.00 4.64 15.23
CA SER A 365 -20.62 5.61 14.21
C SER A 365 -21.21 5.27 12.86
N LEU A 366 -21.46 6.31 12.08
CA LEU A 366 -21.90 6.23 10.69
C LEU A 366 -20.86 6.93 9.83
N GLY A 367 -20.36 6.25 8.80
CA GLY A 367 -19.46 6.81 7.81
C GLY A 367 -20.04 6.74 6.42
N ILE A 368 -19.92 7.83 5.66
CA ILE A 368 -20.23 7.88 4.23
C ILE A 368 -18.97 8.27 3.49
N GLN A 369 -18.64 7.53 2.45
CA GLN A 369 -17.57 7.85 1.52
C GLN A 369 -18.16 7.93 0.13
N ALA A 370 -17.75 8.93 -0.65
CA ALA A 370 -18.10 9.06 -2.05
C ALA A 370 -16.92 9.59 -2.83
N ALA A 371 -16.70 9.08 -4.04
CA ALA A 371 -15.67 9.56 -4.94
C ALA A 371 -16.14 9.47 -6.39
N PHE A 372 -15.80 10.49 -7.14
CA PHE A 372 -15.92 10.54 -8.58
C PHE A 372 -14.55 10.81 -9.19
N SER A 373 -14.19 10.09 -10.25
CA SER A 373 -13.00 10.37 -11.04
C SER A 373 -13.28 10.29 -12.53
N ASN A 374 -12.63 11.16 -13.28
CA ASN A 374 -12.53 11.06 -14.73
C ASN A 374 -11.05 11.00 -15.09
N HIS A 375 -10.65 9.92 -15.75
CA HIS A 375 -9.28 9.64 -16.20
C HIS A 375 -9.33 9.52 -17.72
N SER A 376 -8.51 10.30 -18.40
CA SER A 376 -8.30 10.22 -19.84
C SER A 376 -6.81 9.98 -20.11
N GLN A 377 -6.49 8.96 -20.88
CA GLN A 377 -5.15 8.68 -21.37
C GLN A 377 -5.20 8.52 -22.88
N GLU A 378 -4.37 9.32 -23.57
CA GLU A 378 -4.08 9.19 -24.98
C GLU A 378 -2.63 8.69 -25.13
N SER A 379 -2.40 7.61 -25.84
CA SER A 379 -1.06 7.03 -25.92
C SER A 379 -0.85 6.23 -27.20
N TYR A 380 0.41 6.14 -27.61
CA TYR A 380 0.85 5.23 -28.66
C TYR A 380 2.25 4.69 -28.35
N PHE A 381 2.56 3.54 -28.93
CA PHE A 381 3.83 2.81 -28.74
C PHE A 381 4.31 2.35 -30.11
N GLY A 382 5.21 3.12 -30.76
CA GLY A 382 5.56 2.93 -32.15
C GLY A 382 4.33 3.13 -33.04
N LEU A 383 3.82 2.05 -33.62
CA LEU A 383 2.62 2.05 -34.48
C LEU A 383 1.34 1.61 -33.73
N ASN A 384 1.44 1.14 -32.48
CA ASN A 384 0.30 0.68 -31.69
C ASN A 384 -0.37 1.86 -31.00
N LEU A 385 -1.65 2.07 -31.21
CA LEU A 385 -2.47 3.09 -30.57
C LEU A 385 -3.20 2.50 -29.36
N TYR A 386 -3.18 3.21 -28.23
CA TYR A 386 -3.96 2.86 -27.06
C TYR A 386 -4.51 4.10 -26.36
N ASP A 387 -5.82 4.26 -26.40
CA ASP A 387 -6.52 5.35 -25.74
C ASP A 387 -7.58 4.79 -24.78
N ILE A 388 -7.71 5.41 -23.61
CA ILE A 388 -8.73 5.01 -22.63
C ILE A 388 -9.28 6.21 -21.85
N GLU A 389 -10.62 6.32 -21.82
CA GLU A 389 -11.35 7.18 -20.90
C GLU A 389 -12.05 6.30 -19.84
N HIS A 390 -11.83 6.58 -18.56
CA HIS A 390 -12.46 5.86 -17.45
C HIS A 390 -13.12 6.85 -16.49
N ARG A 391 -14.46 6.79 -16.40
CA ARG A 391 -15.25 7.52 -15.42
C ARG A 391 -15.69 6.55 -14.32
N SER A 392 -15.35 6.87 -13.09
CA SER A 392 -15.65 6.02 -11.93
C SER A 392 -16.43 6.78 -10.89
N LEU A 393 -17.52 6.19 -10.40
CA LEU A 393 -18.27 6.63 -9.23
C LEU A 393 -18.24 5.53 -8.17
N TYR A 394 -17.78 5.87 -6.98
CA TYR A 394 -17.75 5.00 -5.81
C TYR A 394 -18.54 5.62 -4.67
N SER A 395 -19.31 4.82 -3.96
CA SER A 395 -20.00 5.21 -2.73
C SER A 395 -19.99 4.06 -1.73
N ASN A 396 -19.79 4.35 -0.44
CA ASN A 396 -19.78 3.36 0.63
C ASN A 396 -20.39 3.96 1.90
N LEU A 397 -21.40 3.31 2.43
CA LEU A 397 -22.04 3.62 3.72
C LEU A 397 -21.61 2.55 4.72
N VAL A 398 -21.04 2.96 5.85
CA VAL A 398 -20.51 2.07 6.89
C VAL A 398 -21.14 2.46 8.24
N TYR A 399 -21.78 1.52 8.89
CA TYR A 399 -22.25 1.64 10.26
C TYR A 399 -21.41 0.75 11.18
N ASN A 400 -20.89 1.31 12.26
CA ASN A 400 -20.15 0.59 13.30
C ASN A 400 -20.95 0.61 14.60
N SER A 401 -20.93 -0.49 15.33
CA SER A 401 -21.55 -0.61 16.66
C SER A 401 -20.92 -1.78 17.44
N ILE A 402 -21.45 -2.03 18.62
CA ILE A 402 -21.13 -3.20 19.46
C ILE A 402 -22.42 -4.00 19.72
N ILE A 403 -22.26 -5.29 20.09
CA ILE A 403 -23.34 -6.17 20.55
C ILE A 403 -23.06 -6.54 22.01
N GLY A 404 -23.86 -6.02 22.92
CA GLY A 404 -23.67 -6.26 24.36
C GLY A 404 -22.53 -5.41 24.93
N ASP A 405 -21.27 -5.85 24.75
CA ASP A 405 -20.08 -5.15 25.27
C ASP A 405 -19.03 -4.91 24.18
N SER A 406 -17.95 -4.21 24.52
CA SER A 406 -16.87 -3.78 23.62
C SER A 406 -16.04 -4.94 23.03
N ARG A 407 -16.21 -6.17 23.51
CA ARG A 407 -15.58 -7.37 22.93
C ARG A 407 -16.22 -7.77 21.60
N HIS A 408 -17.48 -7.40 21.37
CA HIS A 408 -18.29 -7.78 20.22
C HIS A 408 -18.58 -6.57 19.34
N LYS A 409 -17.70 -6.26 18.40
CA LYS A 409 -17.82 -5.13 17.47
C LYS A 409 -18.40 -5.59 16.14
N ILE A 410 -19.27 -4.79 15.57
CA ILE A 410 -19.84 -5.02 14.24
C ILE A 410 -19.59 -3.85 13.32
N LYS A 411 -19.39 -4.15 12.04
CA LYS A 411 -19.44 -3.20 10.93
C LYS A 411 -20.37 -3.75 9.86
N THR A 412 -21.29 -2.94 9.40
CA THR A 412 -22.20 -3.32 8.31
C THR A 412 -22.40 -2.14 7.38
N GLY A 413 -22.81 -2.41 6.16
CA GLY A 413 -23.04 -1.34 5.23
C GLY A 413 -23.36 -1.80 3.82
N VAL A 414 -23.43 -0.81 2.95
CA VAL A 414 -23.69 -1.00 1.51
C VAL A 414 -22.73 -0.14 0.71
N SER A 415 -22.30 -0.66 -0.44
CA SER A 415 -21.46 0.07 -1.38
C SER A 415 -22.01 0.01 -2.78
N TYR A 416 -21.70 1.03 -3.56
CA TYR A 416 -22.02 1.13 -4.97
C TYR A 416 -20.78 1.56 -5.74
N THR A 417 -20.51 0.90 -6.86
CA THR A 417 -19.51 1.33 -7.84
C THR A 417 -20.14 1.36 -9.23
N ASN A 418 -19.72 2.33 -10.04
CA ASN A 418 -20.05 2.39 -11.45
C ASN A 418 -18.84 2.88 -12.23
N ASP A 419 -18.37 2.08 -13.17
CA ASP A 419 -17.19 2.31 -14.00
C ASP A 419 -17.59 2.28 -15.46
N TYR A 420 -17.45 3.41 -16.12
CA TYR A 420 -17.70 3.55 -17.56
C TYR A 420 -16.36 3.69 -18.28
N TYR A 421 -16.11 2.81 -19.23
CA TYR A 421 -14.91 2.77 -20.05
C TYR A 421 -15.23 3.07 -21.53
N LYS A 422 -14.42 3.97 -22.10
CA LYS A 422 -14.20 4.03 -23.55
C LYS A 422 -12.76 3.63 -23.79
N GLU A 423 -12.54 2.53 -24.48
CA GLU A 423 -11.22 1.96 -24.67
C GLU A 423 -11.03 1.62 -26.14
N LEU A 424 -9.97 2.19 -26.72
CA LEU A 424 -9.58 2.01 -28.12
C LEU A 424 -8.19 1.38 -28.18
N VAL A 425 -8.10 0.23 -28.82
CA VAL A 425 -6.85 -0.49 -29.08
C VAL A 425 -6.68 -0.59 -30.59
N ASN A 426 -5.74 0.16 -31.15
CA ASN A 426 -5.59 0.33 -32.60
C ASN A 426 -6.92 0.77 -33.24
N SER A 427 -7.66 -0.13 -33.88
CA SER A 427 -8.95 0.14 -34.50
C SER A 427 -10.15 -0.46 -33.77
N GLU A 428 -9.89 -1.25 -32.70
CA GLU A 428 -10.90 -2.00 -31.98
C GLU A 428 -11.38 -1.25 -30.75
N ASN A 429 -12.70 -1.23 -30.53
CA ASN A 429 -13.35 -0.58 -29.39
C ASN A 429 -13.81 -1.59 -28.34
N TYR A 430 -13.40 -1.39 -27.08
CA TYR A 430 -13.79 -2.20 -25.92
C TYR A 430 -14.59 -1.38 -24.91
N ASN A 431 -15.59 -0.64 -25.41
CA ASN A 431 -16.43 0.22 -24.56
C ASN A 431 -17.35 -0.62 -23.67
N ARG A 432 -17.45 -0.25 -22.39
CA ARG A 432 -18.28 -0.99 -21.44
C ARG A 432 -18.71 -0.13 -20.26
N ASN A 433 -19.78 -0.58 -19.59
CA ASN A 433 -20.23 -0.03 -18.32
C ASN A 433 -20.37 -1.17 -17.32
N GLU A 434 -19.63 -1.07 -16.23
CA GLU A 434 -19.59 -2.03 -15.14
C GLU A 434 -20.17 -1.37 -13.88
N TYR A 435 -21.17 -1.98 -13.23
CA TYR A 435 -21.62 -1.50 -11.93
C TYR A 435 -21.83 -2.65 -10.96
N SER A 436 -21.62 -2.35 -9.68
CA SER A 436 -21.87 -3.30 -8.61
C SER A 436 -22.57 -2.64 -7.43
N VAL A 437 -23.44 -3.41 -6.79
CA VAL A 437 -24.07 -3.08 -5.51
C VAL A 437 -23.71 -4.18 -4.53
N GLY A 438 -23.08 -3.81 -3.41
CA GLY A 438 -22.63 -4.77 -2.40
C GLY A 438 -23.16 -4.45 -1.02
N SER A 439 -23.49 -5.49 -0.26
CA SER A 439 -23.78 -5.40 1.16
C SER A 439 -22.78 -6.25 1.94
N PHE A 440 -22.33 -5.76 3.09
CA PHE A 440 -21.35 -6.46 3.89
C PHE A 440 -21.69 -6.43 5.38
N PHE A 441 -21.19 -7.46 6.06
CA PHE A 441 -21.21 -7.57 7.52
C PHE A 441 -19.87 -8.09 7.99
N GLU A 442 -19.22 -7.37 8.89
CA GLU A 442 -17.95 -7.76 9.53
C GLU A 442 -18.19 -7.79 11.05
N TYR A 443 -17.91 -8.92 11.67
CA TYR A 443 -17.97 -9.11 13.11
C TYR A 443 -16.56 -9.27 13.64
N ASN A 444 -16.21 -8.51 14.68
CA ASN A 444 -14.95 -8.63 15.39
C ASN A 444 -15.23 -9.02 16.83
N TYR A 445 -14.60 -10.14 17.25
CA TYR A 445 -14.56 -10.60 18.63
C TYR A 445 -13.15 -10.42 19.18
N ASP A 446 -13.05 -9.76 20.34
CA ASP A 446 -11.80 -9.58 21.06
C ASP A 446 -12.03 -9.94 22.52
N ASN A 447 -11.41 -11.03 23.00
CA ASN A 447 -11.52 -11.42 24.40
C ASN A 447 -10.68 -10.54 25.34
N LEU A 448 -10.04 -9.48 24.79
CA LEU A 448 -9.18 -8.50 25.47
C LEU A 448 -7.91 -9.09 26.10
N ASP A 449 -7.62 -10.36 25.84
CA ASP A 449 -6.45 -11.06 26.36
C ASP A 449 -5.63 -11.67 25.22
N ALA A 450 -6.02 -12.82 24.74
CA ALA A 450 -5.20 -13.60 23.82
C ALA A 450 -5.81 -13.76 22.42
N LEU A 451 -7.13 -13.70 22.29
CA LEU A 451 -7.84 -14.05 21.06
C LEU A 451 -8.57 -12.85 20.46
N ASN A 452 -8.24 -12.52 19.21
CA ASN A 452 -9.02 -11.59 18.39
C ASN A 452 -9.40 -12.27 17.08
N LEU A 453 -10.68 -12.23 16.72
CA LEU A 453 -11.25 -12.84 15.53
C LEU A 453 -12.02 -11.79 14.76
N THR A 454 -11.79 -11.70 13.44
CA THR A 454 -12.61 -10.89 12.54
C THR A 454 -13.17 -11.78 11.46
N ALA A 455 -14.50 -11.92 11.40
CA ALA A 455 -15.21 -12.66 10.37
C ALA A 455 -16.06 -11.70 9.54
N GLY A 456 -15.90 -11.73 8.24
CA GLY A 456 -16.60 -10.88 7.31
C GLY A 456 -17.29 -11.66 6.19
N LEU A 457 -18.48 -11.23 5.84
CA LEU A 457 -19.22 -11.74 4.67
C LEU A 457 -19.67 -10.56 3.84
N ARG A 458 -19.45 -10.65 2.55
CA ARG A 458 -19.90 -9.66 1.58
C ARG A 458 -20.64 -10.36 0.44
N VAL A 459 -21.76 -9.80 0.06
CA VAL A 459 -22.57 -10.22 -1.09
C VAL A 459 -22.65 -9.06 -2.05
N ASP A 460 -22.25 -9.28 -3.29
CA ASP A 460 -22.28 -8.28 -4.35
C ASP A 460 -23.12 -8.78 -5.52
N TYR A 461 -23.86 -7.88 -6.12
CA TYR A 461 -24.42 -8.02 -7.46
C TYR A 461 -23.62 -7.15 -8.41
N HIS A 462 -23.10 -7.75 -9.45
CA HIS A 462 -22.40 -7.07 -10.54
C HIS A 462 -23.19 -7.29 -11.83
N ASN A 463 -23.40 -6.24 -12.63
CA ASN A 463 -24.24 -6.34 -13.84
C ASN A 463 -23.74 -7.40 -14.84
N ILE A 464 -22.43 -7.71 -14.85
CA ILE A 464 -21.82 -8.69 -15.74
C ILE A 464 -21.67 -10.06 -15.06
N PHE A 465 -21.19 -10.11 -13.81
CA PHE A 465 -20.86 -11.38 -13.13
C PHE A 465 -22.01 -11.97 -12.34
N GLY A 466 -23.18 -11.29 -12.29
CA GLY A 466 -24.30 -11.67 -11.43
C GLY A 466 -23.98 -11.55 -9.94
N THR A 467 -24.66 -12.34 -9.12
CA THR A 467 -24.49 -12.33 -7.66
C THR A 467 -23.39 -13.28 -7.22
N PHE A 468 -22.52 -12.81 -6.32
CA PHE A 468 -21.45 -13.64 -5.74
C PHE A 468 -21.17 -13.25 -4.29
N ILE A 469 -20.41 -14.12 -3.59
CA ILE A 469 -20.11 -13.99 -2.16
C ILE A 469 -18.59 -14.02 -1.97
N THR A 470 -18.08 -13.09 -1.14
CA THR A 470 -16.67 -13.03 -0.76
C THR A 470 -16.51 -13.09 0.77
N PRO A 471 -16.37 -14.29 1.35
CA PRO A 471 -16.11 -14.47 2.78
C PRO A 471 -14.66 -14.15 3.13
N ARG A 472 -14.43 -13.64 4.34
CA ARG A 472 -13.10 -13.37 4.90
C ARG A 472 -13.04 -13.68 6.39
N LEU A 473 -11.94 -14.27 6.83
CA LEU A 473 -11.71 -14.64 8.22
C LEU A 473 -10.28 -14.29 8.61
N HIS A 474 -10.12 -13.62 9.74
CA HIS A 474 -8.82 -13.34 10.34
C HIS A 474 -8.87 -13.73 11.81
N VAL A 475 -7.86 -14.43 12.28
CA VAL A 475 -7.72 -14.85 13.66
C VAL A 475 -6.35 -14.42 14.14
N LYS A 476 -6.28 -13.78 15.31
CA LYS A 476 -5.04 -13.53 16.04
C LYS A 476 -5.11 -14.25 17.37
N TYR A 477 -4.03 -14.96 17.71
CA TYR A 477 -3.85 -15.60 19.00
C TYR A 477 -2.51 -15.24 19.61
N THR A 478 -2.52 -14.81 20.87
CA THR A 478 -1.35 -14.36 21.64
C THR A 478 -1.16 -15.28 22.84
N PRO A 479 -0.52 -16.47 22.67
CA PRO A 479 -0.39 -17.47 23.73
C PRO A 479 0.56 -17.07 24.85
N TRP A 480 1.50 -16.16 24.60
CA TRP A 480 2.44 -15.62 25.58
C TRP A 480 2.80 -14.18 25.25
N GLU A 481 3.43 -13.52 26.18
CA GLU A 481 3.79 -12.11 26.11
C GLU A 481 4.58 -11.77 24.82
N LYS A 482 4.24 -10.66 24.18
CA LYS A 482 4.92 -10.12 22.98
C LYS A 482 4.92 -11.06 21.76
N SER A 483 4.07 -12.11 21.78
CA SER A 483 3.85 -12.99 20.63
C SER A 483 2.57 -12.60 19.87
N ALA A 484 2.46 -12.96 18.61
CA ALA A 484 1.21 -12.94 17.88
C ALA A 484 1.24 -13.97 16.73
N PHE A 485 0.37 -14.96 16.80
CA PHE A 485 0.04 -15.85 15.71
C PHE A 485 -1.17 -15.29 14.98
N ARG A 486 -1.13 -15.24 13.66
CA ARG A 486 -2.26 -14.83 12.84
C ARG A 486 -2.52 -15.87 11.77
N ALA A 487 -3.80 -16.14 11.54
CA ALA A 487 -4.26 -16.91 10.40
C ALA A 487 -5.29 -16.08 9.63
N SER A 488 -5.28 -16.19 8.33
CA SER A 488 -6.24 -15.52 7.46
C SER A 488 -6.71 -16.43 6.34
N LEU A 489 -7.97 -16.24 5.94
CA LEU A 489 -8.61 -16.90 4.82
C LEU A 489 -9.54 -15.89 4.16
N GLY A 490 -9.52 -15.80 2.83
CA GLY A 490 -10.47 -14.95 2.15
C GLY A 490 -10.54 -15.22 0.66
N LYS A 491 -11.71 -14.94 0.10
CA LYS A 491 -11.99 -15.00 -1.34
C LYS A 491 -12.02 -13.58 -1.91
N GLY A 492 -11.37 -13.39 -3.06
CA GLY A 492 -11.46 -12.18 -3.85
C GLY A 492 -11.92 -12.47 -5.26
N LYS A 493 -12.55 -11.49 -5.89
CA LYS A 493 -13.01 -11.54 -7.28
C LYS A 493 -12.75 -10.20 -7.96
N ARG A 494 -12.40 -10.18 -9.25
CA ARG A 494 -12.19 -8.94 -9.99
C ARG A 494 -12.44 -9.11 -11.49
N SER A 495 -12.79 -8.01 -12.17
CA SER A 495 -12.64 -7.88 -13.61
C SER A 495 -11.23 -7.44 -13.95
N ALA A 496 -10.62 -8.03 -14.97
CA ALA A 496 -9.34 -7.58 -15.47
C ALA A 496 -9.54 -6.53 -16.57
N ASN A 497 -8.76 -5.46 -16.52
CA ASN A 497 -8.63 -4.49 -17.59
C ASN A 497 -7.34 -4.83 -18.36
N ILE A 498 -7.43 -5.87 -19.24
CA ILE A 498 -6.27 -6.57 -19.78
C ILE A 498 -5.26 -5.65 -20.44
N PHE A 499 -5.70 -4.64 -21.18
CA PHE A 499 -4.84 -3.68 -21.87
C PHE A 499 -4.32 -2.61 -20.90
N ALA A 500 -5.19 -1.99 -20.09
CA ALA A 500 -4.80 -0.95 -19.14
C ALA A 500 -3.79 -1.45 -18.09
N GLU A 501 -3.89 -2.71 -17.69
CA GLU A 501 -3.01 -3.35 -16.69
C GLU A 501 -1.67 -3.81 -17.28
N ASN A 502 -1.60 -4.02 -18.61
CA ASN A 502 -0.46 -4.63 -19.30
C ASN A 502 0.01 -3.81 -20.50
N GLN A 503 0.04 -2.49 -20.41
CA GLN A 503 0.40 -1.59 -21.54
C GLN A 503 1.78 -1.88 -22.14
N LYS A 504 2.67 -2.55 -21.41
CA LYS A 504 3.97 -3.02 -21.92
C LYS A 504 3.87 -3.90 -23.17
N MET A 505 2.73 -4.58 -23.39
CA MET A 505 2.54 -5.41 -24.59
C MET A 505 2.52 -4.60 -25.87
N PHE A 506 2.12 -3.32 -25.81
CA PHE A 506 2.13 -2.42 -26.96
C PHE A 506 3.54 -1.97 -27.37
N ALA A 507 4.50 -2.07 -26.44
CA ALA A 507 5.92 -1.76 -26.70
C ALA A 507 6.71 -2.98 -27.19
N THR A 508 6.05 -3.87 -27.92
CA THR A 508 6.63 -5.06 -28.54
C THR A 508 6.09 -5.21 -29.98
N SER A 509 6.77 -5.99 -30.80
CA SER A 509 6.26 -6.39 -32.13
C SER A 509 5.34 -7.61 -32.08
N ARG A 510 5.04 -8.14 -30.90
CA ARG A 510 4.19 -9.33 -30.74
C ARG A 510 2.76 -9.04 -31.15
N THR A 511 2.14 -9.99 -31.85
CA THR A 511 0.71 -9.95 -32.11
C THR A 511 -0.06 -10.23 -30.86
N ILE A 512 -1.02 -9.37 -30.51
CA ILE A 512 -1.86 -9.52 -29.32
C ILE A 512 -3.12 -10.32 -29.73
N ASN A 513 -3.29 -11.49 -29.14
CA ASN A 513 -4.42 -12.39 -29.40
C ASN A 513 -5.25 -12.52 -28.11
N VAL A 514 -6.50 -12.07 -28.14
CA VAL A 514 -7.47 -12.38 -27.08
C VAL A 514 -8.24 -13.62 -27.51
N ILE A 515 -8.06 -14.71 -26.75
CA ILE A 515 -8.76 -15.97 -27.00
C ILE A 515 -10.02 -15.95 -26.15
N GLU A 516 -11.12 -15.63 -26.80
CA GLU A 516 -12.42 -15.48 -26.15
C GLU A 516 -12.92 -16.80 -25.53
N ASP A 517 -13.55 -16.68 -24.39
CA ASP A 517 -14.32 -17.68 -23.69
C ASP A 517 -15.79 -17.18 -23.62
N GLU A 518 -16.60 -17.66 -22.71
CA GLU A 518 -18.02 -17.22 -22.57
C GLU A 518 -18.22 -15.89 -21.83
N GLY A 519 -17.14 -15.14 -21.53
CA GLY A 519 -17.19 -13.91 -20.73
C GLY A 519 -17.61 -12.68 -21.53
N GLU A 520 -18.16 -11.66 -20.85
CA GLU A 520 -18.65 -10.43 -21.49
C GLU A 520 -17.57 -9.35 -21.65
N ILE A 521 -16.56 -9.31 -20.76
CA ILE A 521 -15.48 -8.32 -20.81
C ILE A 521 -14.32 -8.91 -21.61
N TYR A 522 -14.06 -8.36 -22.79
CA TYR A 522 -13.07 -8.88 -23.78
C TYR A 522 -13.31 -10.36 -24.17
N GLY A 523 -14.55 -10.88 -24.00
CA GLY A 523 -14.83 -12.31 -24.15
C GLY A 523 -14.30 -13.19 -23.00
N LEU A 524 -13.84 -12.62 -21.88
CA LEU A 524 -13.15 -13.31 -20.81
C LEU A 524 -13.96 -13.30 -19.51
N ASN A 525 -13.86 -14.39 -18.74
CA ASN A 525 -14.48 -14.56 -17.44
C ASN A 525 -13.69 -13.86 -16.33
N PRO A 526 -14.35 -13.38 -15.26
CA PRO A 526 -13.68 -12.66 -14.16
C PRO A 526 -12.73 -13.56 -13.38
N GLU A 527 -11.67 -12.95 -12.85
CA GLU A 527 -10.71 -13.63 -12.00
C GLU A 527 -11.25 -13.86 -10.59
N THR A 528 -10.98 -15.02 -10.05
CA THR A 528 -11.41 -15.43 -8.69
C THR A 528 -10.34 -16.25 -8.01
N ALA A 529 -10.02 -15.91 -6.76
CA ALA A 529 -8.99 -16.60 -6.01
C ALA A 529 -9.29 -16.69 -4.51
N TRP A 530 -8.77 -17.73 -3.88
CA TRP A 530 -8.66 -17.89 -2.44
C TRP A 530 -7.25 -17.55 -1.96
N ASN A 531 -7.16 -16.78 -0.89
CA ASN A 531 -5.91 -16.49 -0.21
C ASN A 531 -5.93 -17.07 1.20
N PHE A 532 -4.87 -17.77 1.58
CA PHE A 532 -4.62 -18.37 2.89
C PHE A 532 -3.35 -17.75 3.45
N GLY A 533 -3.37 -17.30 4.69
CA GLY A 533 -2.23 -16.67 5.34
C GLY A 533 -1.97 -17.21 6.73
N PHE A 534 -0.69 -17.31 7.07
CA PHE A 534 -0.22 -17.56 8.42
C PHE A 534 0.93 -16.62 8.73
N SER A 535 0.92 -15.99 9.90
CA SER A 535 1.97 -15.08 10.36
C SER A 535 2.29 -15.34 11.82
N TYR A 536 3.57 -15.38 12.14
CA TYR A 536 4.08 -15.41 13.51
C TYR A 536 4.96 -14.19 13.76
N LEU A 537 4.71 -13.47 14.83
CA LEU A 537 5.50 -12.34 15.29
C LEU A 537 5.90 -12.60 16.73
N GLN A 538 7.18 -12.45 17.06
CA GLN A 538 7.71 -12.46 18.40
C GLN A 538 8.61 -11.24 18.61
N ARG A 539 8.32 -10.44 19.62
CA ARG A 539 9.23 -9.45 20.16
C ARG A 539 9.98 -10.01 21.36
N PHE A 540 11.23 -9.69 21.46
CA PHE A 540 12.07 -10.11 22.56
C PHE A 540 13.18 -9.08 22.81
N ASN A 541 13.86 -9.23 23.92
CA ASN A 541 15.04 -8.43 24.25
C ASN A 541 16.28 -9.25 23.90
N LEU A 542 17.12 -8.74 23.01
CA LEU A 542 18.38 -9.35 22.62
C LEU A 542 19.52 -8.47 23.11
N PHE A 543 20.37 -8.98 24.02
CA PHE A 543 21.47 -8.25 24.64
C PHE A 543 21.06 -6.89 25.25
N GLY A 544 19.88 -6.84 25.90
CA GLY A 544 19.36 -5.63 26.49
C GLY A 544 18.69 -4.64 25.51
N ARG A 545 18.49 -5.02 24.24
CA ARG A 545 17.92 -4.20 23.17
C ARG A 545 16.71 -4.87 22.51
N ASP A 546 15.82 -4.05 21.98
CA ASP A 546 14.61 -4.50 21.32
C ASP A 546 14.93 -5.23 20.01
N ALA A 547 14.40 -6.42 19.86
CA ALA A 547 14.42 -7.22 18.64
C ALA A 547 13.03 -7.78 18.36
N ASP A 548 12.71 -7.96 17.09
CA ASP A 548 11.55 -8.75 16.68
C ASP A 548 11.86 -9.63 15.48
N ILE A 549 11.22 -10.78 15.44
CA ILE A 549 11.21 -11.69 14.30
C ILE A 549 9.78 -11.86 13.82
N THR A 550 9.59 -11.84 12.51
CA THR A 550 8.31 -12.12 11.87
C THR A 550 8.50 -13.18 10.79
N LEU A 551 7.62 -14.18 10.81
CA LEU A 551 7.57 -15.22 9.79
C LEU A 551 6.16 -15.18 9.17
N ASP A 552 6.09 -14.95 7.87
CA ASP A 552 4.84 -14.90 7.12
C ASP A 552 4.84 -16.00 6.05
N TYR A 553 3.75 -16.73 5.93
CA TYR A 553 3.49 -17.63 4.82
C TYR A 553 2.10 -17.34 4.25
N TYR A 554 2.03 -17.16 2.95
CA TYR A 554 0.77 -16.96 2.23
C TYR A 554 0.71 -17.87 1.01
N ARG A 555 -0.50 -18.36 0.74
CA ARG A 555 -0.82 -19.09 -0.48
C ARG A 555 -2.07 -18.50 -1.13
N THR A 556 -1.97 -18.17 -2.40
CA THR A 556 -3.10 -17.79 -3.25
C THR A 556 -3.34 -18.90 -4.26
N ASN A 557 -4.58 -19.39 -4.35
CA ASN A 557 -5.01 -20.34 -5.38
C ASN A 557 -6.07 -19.67 -6.24
N PHE A 558 -5.84 -19.62 -7.55
CA PHE A 558 -6.83 -19.12 -8.49
C PHE A 558 -7.84 -20.21 -8.82
N GLU A 559 -9.13 -19.87 -8.73
CA GLU A 559 -10.22 -20.66 -9.30
C GLU A 559 -10.37 -20.37 -10.80
N ASN A 560 -10.20 -19.08 -11.16
CA ASN A 560 -10.04 -18.60 -12.51
C ASN A 560 -9.08 -17.42 -12.53
N GLN A 561 -8.27 -17.32 -13.58
CA GLN A 561 -7.32 -16.24 -13.81
C GLN A 561 -7.29 -15.91 -15.31
N ILE A 562 -7.09 -14.65 -15.64
CA ILE A 562 -6.75 -14.28 -17.01
C ILE A 562 -5.22 -14.38 -17.16
N VAL A 563 -4.80 -15.31 -17.99
CA VAL A 563 -3.39 -15.57 -18.26
C VAL A 563 -2.93 -14.65 -19.41
N ILE A 564 -1.87 -13.86 -19.15
CA ILE A 564 -1.16 -13.10 -20.17
C ILE A 564 0.09 -13.88 -20.53
N ASP A 565 0.01 -14.64 -21.60
CA ASP A 565 1.01 -15.63 -22.00
C ASP A 565 2.00 -15.03 -23.02
N TYR A 566 3.27 -14.88 -22.59
CA TYR A 566 4.40 -14.42 -23.39
C TYR A 566 5.33 -15.56 -23.80
N GLU A 567 4.93 -16.84 -23.68
CA GLU A 567 5.79 -17.99 -23.97
C GLU A 567 6.07 -18.18 -25.48
N ASN A 568 5.30 -17.53 -26.36
CA ASN A 568 5.63 -17.41 -27.76
C ASN A 568 6.28 -16.03 -28.03
N PRO A 569 7.52 -15.94 -28.59
CA PRO A 569 8.18 -14.65 -28.77
C PRO A 569 7.52 -13.74 -29.82
N PHE A 570 6.59 -14.23 -30.61
CA PHE A 570 5.90 -13.46 -31.65
C PHE A 570 4.46 -13.09 -31.27
N GLU A 571 3.95 -13.61 -30.14
CA GLU A 571 2.57 -13.45 -29.73
C GLU A 571 2.45 -13.16 -28.24
N VAL A 572 1.42 -12.42 -27.87
CA VAL A 572 0.89 -12.35 -26.51
C VAL A 572 -0.50 -12.96 -26.57
N ASN A 573 -0.65 -14.14 -25.98
CA ASN A 573 -1.93 -14.83 -25.92
C ASN A 573 -2.62 -14.55 -24.58
N ILE A 574 -3.87 -14.09 -24.62
CA ILE A 574 -4.66 -13.71 -23.45
C ILE A 574 -5.88 -14.60 -23.39
N TYR A 575 -6.02 -15.38 -22.31
CA TYR A 575 -7.08 -16.37 -22.17
C TYR A 575 -7.42 -16.66 -20.72
N ASN A 576 -8.58 -17.25 -20.47
CA ASN A 576 -8.94 -17.76 -19.15
C ASN A 576 -8.14 -19.03 -18.83
N LEU A 577 -7.72 -19.15 -17.59
CA LEU A 577 -6.92 -20.27 -17.09
C LEU A 577 -7.63 -21.61 -17.30
N ASP A 578 -6.99 -22.51 -18.04
CA ASP A 578 -7.35 -23.94 -18.09
C ASP A 578 -6.30 -24.74 -17.32
N GLY A 579 -6.60 -25.09 -16.07
CA GLY A 579 -5.66 -25.76 -15.19
C GLY A 579 -5.50 -25.10 -13.82
N LYS A 580 -4.26 -25.00 -13.35
CA LYS A 580 -3.93 -24.48 -12.01
C LYS A 580 -3.02 -23.27 -12.09
N SER A 581 -3.32 -22.27 -11.28
CA SER A 581 -2.42 -21.15 -11.00
C SER A 581 -2.40 -20.90 -9.51
N PHE A 582 -1.19 -20.70 -8.96
CA PHE A 582 -1.02 -20.41 -7.54
C PHE A 582 0.25 -19.59 -7.27
N ALA A 583 0.23 -18.91 -6.13
CA ALA A 583 1.39 -18.21 -5.59
C ALA A 583 1.62 -18.64 -4.13
N ASN A 584 2.80 -19.18 -3.84
CA ASN A 584 3.31 -19.37 -2.49
C ASN A 584 4.31 -18.28 -2.18
N SER A 585 4.18 -17.63 -1.03
CA SER A 585 5.07 -16.60 -0.55
C SER A 585 5.47 -16.91 0.88
N PHE A 586 6.77 -17.01 1.13
CA PHE A 586 7.34 -17.07 2.47
C PHE A 586 8.21 -15.82 2.69
N GLN A 587 8.10 -15.20 3.86
CA GLN A 587 8.91 -14.06 4.26
C GLN A 587 9.34 -14.21 5.72
N ALA A 588 10.65 -14.06 5.97
CA ALA A 588 11.22 -13.92 7.30
C ALA A 588 11.77 -12.51 7.45
N GLU A 589 11.36 -11.78 8.46
CA GLU A 589 11.88 -10.45 8.79
C GLU A 589 12.51 -10.48 10.17
N PHE A 590 13.62 -9.76 10.32
CA PHE A 590 14.30 -9.54 11.58
C PHE A 590 14.57 -8.05 11.75
N TYR A 591 14.11 -7.47 12.85
CA TYR A 591 14.43 -6.13 13.29
C TYR A 591 15.28 -6.20 14.55
N TYR A 592 16.32 -5.37 14.63
CA TYR A 592 17.17 -5.28 15.81
C TYR A 592 17.68 -3.84 15.99
N ASN A 593 17.46 -3.28 17.17
CA ASN A 593 18.11 -2.04 17.58
C ASN A 593 19.50 -2.39 18.15
N ILE A 594 20.55 -2.31 17.31
CA ILE A 594 21.93 -2.71 17.66
C ILE A 594 22.48 -1.84 18.77
N PHE A 595 22.37 -0.53 18.60
CA PHE A 595 22.64 0.51 19.58
C PHE A 595 21.53 1.54 19.52
N GLU A 596 21.36 2.38 20.53
CA GLU A 596 20.31 3.38 20.56
C GLU A 596 20.15 4.20 19.27
N PRO A 597 21.25 4.64 18.59
CA PRO A 597 21.17 5.35 17.33
C PRO A 597 21.08 4.47 16.06
N ILE A 598 21.24 3.13 16.17
CA ILE A 598 21.35 2.23 15.01
C ILE A 598 20.27 1.18 15.00
N ASP A 599 19.44 1.20 13.96
CA ASP A 599 18.45 0.17 13.66
C ASP A 599 18.88 -0.67 12.46
N LEU A 600 18.73 -1.98 12.58
CA LEU A 600 18.90 -2.96 11.50
C LEU A 600 17.57 -3.60 11.19
N LYS A 601 17.19 -3.63 9.92
CA LYS A 601 16.05 -4.37 9.40
C LYS A 601 16.54 -5.31 8.30
N MET A 602 16.24 -6.59 8.40
CA MET A 602 16.60 -7.61 7.41
C MET A 602 15.36 -8.39 7.02
N ALA A 603 15.27 -8.81 5.76
CA ALA A 603 14.24 -9.70 5.30
C ALA A 603 14.76 -10.67 4.24
N TYR A 604 14.28 -11.89 4.31
CA TYR A 604 14.41 -12.89 3.27
C TYR A 604 13.03 -13.27 2.74
N LYS A 605 12.89 -13.35 1.43
CA LYS A 605 11.65 -13.77 0.76
C LYS A 605 11.92 -14.94 -0.18
N PHE A 606 10.94 -15.83 -0.22
CA PHE A 606 10.88 -16.94 -1.17
C PHE A 606 9.52 -16.91 -1.87
N TYR A 607 9.53 -16.99 -3.20
CA TYR A 607 8.34 -17.07 -4.02
C TYR A 607 8.36 -18.33 -4.90
N ASP A 608 7.21 -19.01 -4.94
CA ASP A 608 6.92 -20.07 -5.89
C ASP A 608 5.56 -19.75 -6.53
N VAL A 609 5.60 -19.10 -7.67
CA VAL A 609 4.42 -18.67 -8.44
C VAL A 609 4.40 -19.44 -9.74
N GLN A 610 3.37 -20.24 -9.94
CA GLN A 610 3.26 -21.11 -11.10
C GLN A 610 1.88 -21.00 -11.74
N THR A 611 1.86 -21.10 -13.07
CA THR A 611 0.65 -21.08 -13.89
C THR A 611 0.73 -22.20 -14.93
N ASP A 612 -0.40 -22.84 -15.20
CA ASP A 612 -0.56 -23.75 -16.34
C ASP A 612 -0.76 -22.90 -17.59
N PHE A 613 0.34 -22.67 -18.33
CA PHE A 613 0.31 -22.05 -19.64
C PHE A 613 -0.09 -23.08 -20.69
N THR A 614 -0.46 -22.67 -21.92
CA THR A 614 -0.71 -23.59 -23.03
C THR A 614 0.49 -24.51 -23.31
N SER A 615 1.71 -24.02 -23.04
CA SER A 615 2.96 -24.78 -23.12
C SER A 615 3.30 -25.62 -21.90
N GLY A 616 2.34 -25.81 -20.96
CA GLY A 616 2.49 -26.55 -19.71
C GLY A 616 2.77 -25.71 -18.50
N ARG A 617 2.87 -26.36 -17.30
CA ARG A 617 3.12 -25.66 -16.05
C ARG A 617 4.52 -25.09 -15.96
N LYS A 618 4.61 -23.76 -15.71
CA LYS A 618 5.88 -23.05 -15.55
C LYS A 618 5.78 -22.03 -14.41
N SER A 619 6.95 -21.67 -13.87
CA SER A 619 7.05 -20.50 -12.99
C SER A 619 6.72 -19.23 -13.78
N ASN A 620 6.00 -18.29 -13.18
CA ASN A 620 5.68 -17.03 -13.83
C ASN A 620 6.96 -16.23 -14.14
N PRO A 621 7.08 -15.62 -15.34
CA PRO A 621 8.30 -14.90 -15.72
C PRO A 621 8.53 -13.66 -14.86
N LEU A 622 9.80 -13.25 -14.75
CA LEU A 622 10.25 -12.03 -14.06
C LEU A 622 9.81 -11.92 -12.59
N ILE A 623 9.72 -13.09 -11.92
CA ILE A 623 9.54 -13.19 -10.47
C ILE A 623 10.79 -13.85 -9.88
N PRO A 624 11.58 -13.12 -9.07
CA PRO A 624 12.75 -13.71 -8.43
C PRO A 624 12.30 -14.73 -7.38
N LYS A 625 12.81 -15.96 -7.48
CA LYS A 625 12.46 -17.02 -6.52
C LYS A 625 12.95 -16.69 -5.11
N HIS A 626 14.07 -15.99 -4.99
CA HIS A 626 14.69 -15.59 -3.74
C HIS A 626 14.98 -14.09 -3.75
N ARG A 627 14.75 -13.44 -2.63
CA ARG A 627 15.10 -12.03 -2.43
C ARG A 627 15.64 -11.81 -1.03
N VAL A 628 16.67 -10.98 -0.92
CA VAL A 628 17.22 -10.49 0.36
C VAL A 628 17.12 -8.98 0.39
N PHE A 629 16.69 -8.46 1.52
CA PHE A 629 16.62 -7.05 1.83
C PHE A 629 17.35 -6.78 3.15
N ALA A 630 18.12 -5.71 3.21
CA ALA A 630 18.70 -5.21 4.45
C ALA A 630 18.67 -3.68 4.46
N ASN A 631 18.27 -3.08 5.57
CA ASN A 631 18.31 -1.64 5.78
C ASN A 631 18.99 -1.35 7.11
N VAL A 632 19.92 -0.41 7.10
CA VAL A 632 20.59 0.13 8.29
C VAL A 632 20.30 1.62 8.36
N SER A 633 19.74 2.06 9.48
CA SER A 633 19.48 3.47 9.78
C SER A 633 20.33 3.89 10.99
N TYR A 634 21.05 4.98 10.85
CA TYR A 634 21.81 5.62 11.93
C TYR A 634 21.33 7.06 12.11
N GLU A 635 20.93 7.43 13.32
CA GLU A 635 20.54 8.78 13.66
C GLU A 635 21.35 9.26 14.86
N THR A 636 22.07 10.39 14.72
CA THR A 636 22.78 10.98 15.86
C THR A 636 21.80 11.51 16.90
N ASN A 637 22.26 11.73 18.14
CA ASN A 637 21.42 12.31 19.17
C ASN A 637 20.86 13.66 18.74
N LEU A 638 19.56 13.88 18.99
CA LEU A 638 18.88 15.15 18.75
C LEU A 638 19.45 16.22 19.68
N LYS A 639 20.02 17.29 19.10
CA LYS A 639 20.53 18.43 19.89
C LYS A 639 19.39 19.33 20.35
N ALA A 640 19.63 20.16 21.36
CA ALA A 640 18.64 21.09 21.91
C ALA A 640 18.04 22.07 20.87
N ASN A 641 18.79 22.41 19.82
CA ASN A 641 18.31 23.23 18.70
C ASN A 641 17.57 22.42 17.63
N GLY A 642 17.27 21.14 17.88
CA GLY A 642 16.60 20.24 16.95
C GLY A 642 17.50 19.74 15.80
N SER A 643 18.83 19.97 15.84
CA SER A 643 19.70 19.50 14.78
C SER A 643 20.13 18.06 14.98
N GLN A 644 20.20 17.30 13.85
CA GLN A 644 20.51 15.88 13.82
C GLN A 644 21.13 15.49 12.46
N TRP A 645 21.93 14.44 12.43
CA TRP A 645 22.31 13.74 11.21
C TRP A 645 21.57 12.41 11.13
N LYS A 646 21.11 12.05 9.94
CA LYS A 646 20.49 10.75 9.64
C LYS A 646 21.24 10.13 8.46
N PHE A 647 21.52 8.83 8.56
CA PHE A 647 22.17 8.04 7.53
C PHE A 647 21.32 6.79 7.31
N ASP A 648 20.89 6.58 6.10
CA ASP A 648 20.06 5.43 5.72
C ASP A 648 20.71 4.69 4.56
N THR A 649 20.79 3.37 4.67
CA THR A 649 21.37 2.53 3.63
C THR A 649 20.51 1.30 3.43
N THR A 650 20.12 1.03 2.18
CA THR A 650 19.27 -0.11 1.80
C THR A 650 19.98 -0.98 0.78
N PHE A 651 20.16 -2.23 1.09
CA PHE A 651 20.66 -3.27 0.20
C PHE A 651 19.53 -4.16 -0.26
N ASN A 652 19.45 -4.42 -1.57
CA ASN A 652 18.53 -5.35 -2.19
C ASN A 652 19.30 -6.35 -3.06
N TRP A 653 19.03 -7.64 -2.86
CA TRP A 653 19.50 -8.70 -3.72
C TRP A 653 18.31 -9.49 -4.28
N LEU A 654 18.28 -9.65 -5.61
CA LEU A 654 17.29 -10.42 -6.35
C LEU A 654 17.97 -11.65 -6.93
N GLY A 655 17.42 -12.81 -6.66
CA GLY A 655 17.82 -14.07 -7.27
C GLY A 655 17.47 -14.11 -8.77
N LYS A 656 17.85 -15.19 -9.41
CA LYS A 656 17.54 -15.44 -10.82
C LYS A 656 16.03 -15.38 -11.06
N GLN A 657 15.62 -14.81 -12.19
CA GLN A 657 14.25 -14.70 -12.66
C GLN A 657 14.10 -15.46 -13.98
N ARG A 658 13.05 -16.25 -14.12
CA ARG A 658 12.79 -16.94 -15.38
C ARG A 658 12.38 -15.94 -16.45
N PHE A 659 12.90 -16.08 -17.65
CA PHE A 659 12.38 -15.41 -18.84
C PHE A 659 11.28 -16.24 -19.50
N SER A 660 10.40 -15.59 -20.25
CA SER A 660 9.53 -16.27 -21.21
C SER A 660 10.39 -16.92 -22.30
N ASN A 661 9.88 -17.95 -22.94
CA ASN A 661 10.63 -18.67 -23.95
C ASN A 661 10.94 -17.80 -25.18
N THR A 662 12.18 -17.85 -25.63
CA THR A 662 12.69 -17.14 -26.83
C THR A 662 13.31 -18.11 -27.85
N ASP A 663 13.17 -19.44 -27.71
CA ASP A 663 13.81 -20.44 -28.58
C ASP A 663 13.40 -20.34 -30.06
N LEU A 664 12.21 -19.78 -30.33
CA LEU A 664 11.73 -19.55 -31.70
C LEU A 664 12.29 -18.26 -32.32
N SER A 665 12.93 -17.40 -31.52
CA SER A 665 13.58 -16.17 -32.03
C SER A 665 14.87 -16.53 -32.79
N PRO A 666 15.36 -15.65 -33.70
CA PRO A 666 16.71 -15.75 -34.24
C PRO A 666 17.76 -15.92 -33.13
N ALA A 667 18.84 -16.66 -33.41
CA ALA A 667 19.83 -17.05 -32.40
C ALA A 667 20.44 -15.82 -31.62
N GLU A 668 20.57 -14.68 -32.29
CA GLU A 668 21.05 -13.42 -31.70
C GLU A 668 20.11 -12.79 -30.70
N TYR A 669 18.83 -13.15 -30.73
CA TYR A 669 17.77 -12.63 -29.84
C TYR A 669 17.31 -13.66 -28.78
N GLN A 670 17.91 -14.86 -28.77
CA GLN A 670 17.61 -15.87 -27.78
C GLN A 670 18.19 -15.50 -26.43
N LEU A 671 17.38 -15.61 -25.38
CA LEU A 671 17.79 -15.40 -24.00
C LEU A 671 17.96 -16.73 -23.28
N PRO A 672 18.84 -16.80 -22.26
CA PRO A 672 18.90 -17.97 -21.39
C PRO A 672 17.59 -18.12 -20.61
N GLU A 673 17.31 -19.31 -20.10
CA GLU A 673 16.09 -19.58 -19.30
C GLU A 673 15.95 -18.64 -18.08
N TYR A 674 17.06 -18.25 -17.48
CA TYR A 674 17.09 -17.40 -16.27
C TYR A 674 18.01 -16.19 -16.42
N SER A 675 17.58 -15.08 -15.83
CA SER A 675 18.39 -13.87 -15.71
C SER A 675 19.60 -14.07 -14.79
N PRO A 676 20.63 -13.21 -14.87
CA PRO A 676 21.59 -13.02 -13.78
C PRO A 676 20.91 -12.59 -12.47
N THR A 677 21.62 -12.70 -11.35
CA THR A 677 21.25 -12.09 -10.08
C THR A 677 21.55 -10.59 -10.08
N VAL A 678 20.78 -9.82 -9.30
CA VAL A 678 20.92 -8.36 -9.21
C VAL A 678 21.15 -7.97 -7.77
N ALA A 679 22.17 -7.14 -7.50
CA ALA A 679 22.43 -6.59 -6.17
C ALA A 679 22.57 -5.06 -6.25
N THR A 680 21.69 -4.32 -5.58
CA THR A 680 21.71 -2.86 -5.56
C THR A 680 21.87 -2.31 -4.16
N LEU A 681 22.52 -1.16 -4.05
CA LEU A 681 22.71 -0.42 -2.82
C LEU A 681 22.20 1.00 -3.01
N ASN A 682 21.29 1.44 -2.13
CA ASN A 682 20.81 2.81 -2.05
C ASN A 682 21.28 3.42 -0.73
N ALA A 683 21.61 4.71 -0.71
CA ALA A 683 21.97 5.40 0.53
C ALA A 683 21.51 6.86 0.50
N GLN A 684 21.17 7.40 1.68
CA GLN A 684 20.85 8.81 1.88
C GLN A 684 21.49 9.34 3.16
N ILE A 685 21.99 10.55 3.08
CA ILE A 685 22.45 11.35 4.22
C ILE A 685 21.53 12.55 4.33
N THR A 686 20.95 12.77 5.52
CA THR A 686 20.11 13.92 5.80
C THR A 686 20.71 14.73 6.94
N LYS A 687 20.91 16.02 6.73
CA LYS A 687 21.27 16.99 7.76
C LYS A 687 20.03 17.79 8.14
N VAL A 688 19.49 17.51 9.32
CA VAL A 688 18.50 18.36 9.98
C VAL A 688 19.26 19.49 10.67
N PHE A 689 19.04 20.74 10.27
CA PHE A 689 19.64 21.93 10.89
C PHE A 689 18.79 22.44 12.04
N SER A 690 17.46 22.32 11.87
CA SER A 690 16.46 22.70 12.86
C SER A 690 15.15 21.96 12.56
N PRO A 691 14.13 21.96 13.40
CA PRO A 691 12.81 21.41 13.08
C PRO A 691 12.16 21.97 11.82
N LYS A 692 12.67 23.14 11.33
CA LYS A 692 12.13 23.84 10.16
C LYS A 692 12.89 23.57 8.86
N PHE A 693 14.15 23.13 8.92
CA PHE A 693 14.99 23.07 7.72
C PHE A 693 15.93 21.86 7.73
N GLU A 694 15.93 21.12 6.63
CA GLU A 694 16.82 20.00 6.38
C GLU A 694 17.31 19.95 4.93
N LEU A 695 18.52 19.44 4.75
CA LEU A 695 19.10 19.10 3.45
C LEU A 695 19.34 17.61 3.40
N TYR A 696 19.15 17.01 2.22
CA TYR A 696 19.47 15.62 1.99
C TYR A 696 20.22 15.42 0.68
N LEU A 697 21.10 14.41 0.69
CA LEU A 697 21.88 13.96 -0.45
C LEU A 697 21.82 12.44 -0.47
N GLY A 698 21.59 11.85 -1.63
CA GLY A 698 21.51 10.39 -1.73
C GLY A 698 21.90 9.86 -3.09
N GLY A 699 21.93 8.54 -3.17
CA GLY A 699 22.19 7.78 -4.39
C GLY A 699 21.33 6.52 -4.43
N GLU A 700 20.68 6.30 -5.55
CA GLU A 700 20.01 5.06 -5.92
C GLU A 700 20.98 4.22 -6.75
N ASN A 701 20.97 2.90 -6.50
CA ASN A 701 21.84 1.95 -7.21
C ASN A 701 23.32 2.42 -7.28
N ILE A 702 23.90 2.77 -6.11
CA ILE A 702 25.29 3.26 -6.01
C ILE A 702 26.29 2.23 -6.54
N THR A 703 25.93 0.96 -6.55
CA THR A 703 26.69 -0.16 -7.13
C THR A 703 26.78 -0.10 -8.65
N ASN A 704 26.03 0.80 -9.28
CA ASN A 704 25.99 1.03 -10.74
C ASN A 704 25.68 -0.24 -11.54
N VAL A 705 24.83 -1.11 -11.00
CA VAL A 705 24.38 -2.31 -11.72
C VAL A 705 23.45 -1.89 -12.85
N LYS A 706 23.69 -2.42 -14.04
CA LYS A 706 22.86 -2.21 -15.21
C LYS A 706 22.53 -3.54 -15.86
N GLN A 707 21.32 -3.63 -16.39
CA GLN A 707 20.94 -4.69 -17.31
C GLN A 707 21.58 -4.37 -18.68
N SER A 708 22.36 -5.28 -19.23
CA SER A 708 22.78 -5.23 -20.61
C SER A 708 21.60 -5.65 -21.50
N ASN A 709 21.42 -4.98 -22.64
CA ASN A 709 20.38 -5.28 -23.65
C ASN A 709 18.97 -5.42 -23.06
N PRO A 710 18.42 -4.37 -22.44
CA PRO A 710 17.07 -4.41 -21.90
C PRO A 710 15.98 -4.48 -23.00
N ILE A 711 16.33 -4.13 -24.23
CA ILE A 711 15.46 -4.13 -25.41
C ILE A 711 16.02 -5.13 -26.41
N ILE A 712 15.25 -6.14 -26.77
CA ILE A 712 15.58 -7.08 -27.86
C ILE A 712 15.32 -6.38 -29.19
N SER A 713 16.25 -6.51 -30.14
CA SER A 713 16.17 -5.90 -31.50
C SER A 713 16.00 -4.36 -31.48
N ALA A 714 16.71 -3.67 -30.57
CA ALA A 714 16.70 -2.20 -30.49
C ALA A 714 17.20 -1.52 -31.80
N ASP A 715 18.06 -2.18 -32.50
CA ASP A 715 18.61 -1.75 -33.83
C ASP A 715 17.57 -1.80 -34.96
N ASN A 716 16.51 -2.63 -34.81
CA ASN A 716 15.42 -2.74 -35.78
C ASN A 716 14.05 -2.70 -35.08
N PRO A 717 13.66 -1.55 -34.56
CA PRO A 717 12.50 -1.46 -33.66
C PRO A 717 11.13 -1.62 -34.37
N PHE A 718 11.08 -1.59 -35.69
CA PHE A 718 9.89 -1.91 -36.50
C PHE A 718 9.93 -3.31 -37.11
N GLY A 719 10.98 -4.07 -36.79
CA GLY A 719 11.10 -5.47 -37.16
C GLY A 719 10.26 -6.39 -36.30
N PRO A 720 10.19 -7.69 -36.66
CA PRO A 720 9.30 -8.64 -35.99
C PRO A 720 9.77 -9.10 -34.59
N ASN A 721 10.96 -8.66 -34.13
CA ASN A 721 11.57 -9.16 -32.91
C ASN A 721 11.69 -8.09 -31.79
N LEU A 722 11.18 -6.88 -31.96
CA LEU A 722 11.23 -5.87 -30.92
C LEU A 722 10.51 -6.36 -29.66
N ASP A 723 11.23 -6.38 -28.53
CA ASP A 723 10.62 -6.67 -27.24
C ASP A 723 11.30 -5.91 -26.10
N THR A 724 10.51 -5.17 -25.33
CA THR A 724 10.95 -4.32 -24.23
C THR A 724 10.59 -4.90 -22.86
N THR A 725 10.00 -6.11 -22.82
CA THR A 725 9.38 -6.66 -21.60
C THR A 725 10.32 -7.45 -20.71
N PHE A 726 11.53 -7.77 -21.17
CA PHE A 726 12.51 -8.62 -20.47
C PHE A 726 13.34 -7.86 -19.42
N VAL A 727 12.71 -7.07 -18.55
CA VAL A 727 13.41 -6.27 -17.54
C VAL A 727 13.49 -7.01 -16.22
N TYR A 728 14.71 -7.37 -15.82
CA TYR A 728 15.00 -8.07 -14.56
C TYR A 728 15.79 -7.23 -13.54
N GLY A 729 16.32 -6.06 -13.94
CA GLY A 729 17.17 -5.21 -13.10
C GLY A 729 17.15 -3.74 -13.54
N PRO A 730 17.98 -2.89 -12.91
CA PRO A 730 18.10 -1.49 -13.28
C PRO A 730 18.57 -1.31 -14.74
N ILE A 731 18.04 -0.31 -15.42
CA ILE A 731 18.36 -0.01 -16.83
C ILE A 731 19.44 1.08 -16.89
N PHE A 732 19.29 2.17 -16.16
CA PHE A 732 20.11 3.37 -16.32
C PHE A 732 21.33 3.48 -15.36
N GLY A 733 21.54 2.53 -14.44
CA GLY A 733 22.68 2.55 -13.52
C GLY A 733 22.46 3.44 -12.29
N SER A 734 23.53 4.09 -11.79
CA SER A 734 23.47 4.91 -10.58
C SER A 734 22.82 6.28 -10.82
N ASN A 735 22.00 6.71 -9.89
CA ASN A 735 21.34 8.02 -9.88
C ASN A 735 21.61 8.73 -8.56
N TYR A 736 22.29 9.89 -8.61
CA TYR A 736 22.55 10.73 -7.44
C TYR A 736 21.60 11.92 -7.41
N TYR A 737 21.17 12.28 -6.21
CA TYR A 737 20.20 13.36 -6.02
C TYR A 737 20.52 14.20 -4.78
N ALA A 738 20.00 15.42 -4.78
CA ALA A 738 20.03 16.31 -3.64
C ALA A 738 18.68 17.03 -3.49
N GLY A 739 18.37 17.41 -2.28
CA GLY A 739 17.16 18.21 -2.05
C GLY A 739 17.15 18.89 -0.69
N LEU A 740 16.15 19.73 -0.54
CA LEU A 740 15.89 20.48 0.69
C LEU A 740 14.42 20.37 1.10
N ARG A 741 14.19 20.38 2.41
CA ARG A 741 12.84 20.45 3.00
C ARG A 741 12.78 21.63 3.98
N TYR A 742 11.71 22.42 3.83
CA TYR A 742 11.41 23.52 4.73
C TYR A 742 9.99 23.35 5.29
N LYS A 743 9.84 23.50 6.61
CA LYS A 743 8.58 23.37 7.34
C LYS A 743 8.35 24.59 8.23
N LEU A 744 7.15 25.16 8.16
CA LEU A 744 6.67 26.20 9.07
C LEU A 744 5.41 25.68 9.76
N ASN A 745 5.51 25.43 11.05
CA ASN A 745 4.42 24.92 11.88
C ASN A 745 3.55 26.06 12.43
#